data_e0185f97c3be9e5b3c982c30a3ecdbf3
#
_entry.id   e0185f97c3be9e5b3c982c30a3ecdbf3
#
_cell.length_a   1.000
_cell.length_b   1.000
_cell.length_c   1.000
_cell.angle_alpha   90.00
_cell.angle_beta   90.00
_cell.angle_gamma   90.00
#
_symmetry.space_group_name_H-M   'P 1'
#
loop_
_entity.id
_entity.type
_entity.pdbx_description
1 polymer ?
#
loop_
_entity_poly.entity_id
_entity_poly.type
_entity_poly.pdbx_seq_one_letter_code
_entity_poly.pdbx_strand_id
1 'polypeptide(L)'
;MKLVKYFLQKKAVTILLLVLILAGGLFSYIKMGKLEDAPFTIKQALVLTPYPGASPSEVQSQVTDVLEESIQSLGELYYLKTENRTGLSKITVYVKKEIRADEMQQLWDKLRRKVNDVQSKLPAGAGPSVVNDDFGDVLGVFYGLTGKSHTYRELEDEAKIIKNELLKIKDVAKIEIYGIQTPTIDVSVSPSVMAQSGITTSDIARAFEAQNKVVDAGGIDAGQNRLRIESTGNFYSLDDIRNLTIVSRSGEHFRLADIAQIEESYQTPASNLMRIDGNPAIGIAISTVPTGNVVDMAEAVKKRIDELSQSMPEGYELTSIYDQGYESAVANQGFVLNLIISVLTVIAILLFFIGFKNGTLIGSGLIFSIFATLIVMMACGIALQRMSLVAIIIAMGMLVDNAIVVSDSALINMERGMRKRVAIMQACSTTALPLLAATVIAILTFLPIYYSPHITGELLSSLVVVIGVSLMFSWVFALTQTPFFIQEFVRRPRPEELKAALFDGKYYNRFRNALHWVLRHRSVTIGSLAIMLILSAWSFKFIPKVFVPALEKQYFTVDMWLPEGTNINETDRMASSLADYIRGHEETEMVSTYIGRTPPRYYLSNVSFGPQSNYAQILVKCKTSKDSKELHALLQDSIRQKYPEPLIKVNKFELSPLTEAVIEARFLGPDPAVLDSLAGKAIEIMRRNPKVADARNEWGNMSLMIRPVYDPVKAGALGITKAQMMQSVKSISDGTPVGIYRDNEKKVPVLLKSEGVHITDERSLGDFSVWNGEHSAPLSQVTEKIETTWEFPQIRTYNRQLSMAAMCGVKPGHTMAEVHGEIRKEIEEIELPEGYTFFWDAQYKDQGEAMQAIAKFFPLAFLMLIVILVALFGNFRQPVIILYILPLSLIGVAIGMLLTGFDFGFFPIAGWLGLLGMIIKNVIVLLDEINIQHRNGIAPYTAIIEATVSRTRPVLMAATTTILGMVPLLFDIAFGGMAATIIFGLTFATLLTLFVTPALYAMFYKIKSNSKYASYEKN
;
A
#
# COMPACT_ATOMS: atom_id res chain seq x y z
N MET A 1 -31.53 -25.14 21.79
CA MET A 1 -32.98 -25.30 22.09
C MET A 1 -33.50 -24.50 23.27
N LYS A 2 -32.81 -24.46 24.44
CA LYS A 2 -33.21 -23.60 25.60
C LYS A 2 -33.25 -22.10 25.17
N LEU A 3 -32.29 -21.64 24.39
CA LEU A 3 -32.19 -20.25 23.88
C LEU A 3 -33.43 -19.90 23.02
N VAL A 4 -33.76 -20.71 22.03
CA VAL A 4 -34.92 -20.48 21.14
C VAL A 4 -36.21 -20.38 21.95
N LYS A 5 -36.40 -21.32 22.91
CA LYS A 5 -37.57 -21.33 23.81
C LYS A 5 -37.66 -20.06 24.65
N TYR A 6 -36.52 -19.57 25.15
CA TYR A 6 -36.46 -18.34 25.96
C TYR A 6 -36.91 -17.12 25.17
N PHE A 7 -36.35 -16.90 23.96
CA PHE A 7 -36.69 -15.76 23.12
C PHE A 7 -38.14 -15.80 22.61
N LEU A 8 -38.69 -17.00 22.36
CA LEU A 8 -40.12 -17.16 22.02
C LEU A 8 -41.04 -16.86 23.19
N GLN A 9 -40.61 -17.07 24.44
CA GLN A 9 -41.42 -16.84 25.63
C GLN A 9 -41.32 -15.42 26.17
N LYS A 10 -40.14 -14.80 26.12
CA LYS A 10 -39.86 -13.47 26.66
C LYS A 10 -39.87 -12.38 25.59
N LYS A 11 -41.05 -12.10 25.03
CA LYS A 11 -41.25 -11.15 23.92
C LYS A 11 -40.62 -9.78 24.17
N ALA A 12 -40.86 -9.21 25.36
CA ALA A 12 -40.36 -7.87 25.69
C ALA A 12 -38.80 -7.82 25.68
N VAL A 13 -38.14 -8.90 26.16
CA VAL A 13 -36.69 -9.00 26.16
C VAL A 13 -36.15 -9.08 24.73
N THR A 14 -36.83 -9.87 23.86
CA THR A 14 -36.43 -9.99 22.46
C THR A 14 -36.54 -8.66 21.73
N ILE A 15 -37.66 -7.95 21.90
CA ILE A 15 -37.87 -6.63 21.29
C ILE A 15 -36.83 -5.62 21.80
N LEU A 16 -36.64 -5.56 23.12
CA LEU A 16 -35.64 -4.66 23.74
C LEU A 16 -34.23 -4.91 23.18
N LEU A 17 -33.83 -6.17 23.07
CA LEU A 17 -32.50 -6.52 22.52
C LEU A 17 -32.37 -6.10 21.05
N LEU A 18 -33.39 -6.31 20.22
CA LEU A 18 -33.38 -5.88 18.82
C LEU A 18 -33.32 -4.35 18.69
N VAL A 19 -34.04 -3.60 19.54
CA VAL A 19 -33.96 -2.13 19.59
C VAL A 19 -32.58 -1.67 20.01
N LEU A 20 -31.98 -2.30 21.03
CA LEU A 20 -30.63 -1.98 21.49
C LEU A 20 -29.57 -2.25 20.41
N ILE A 21 -29.73 -3.32 19.62
CA ILE A 21 -28.83 -3.61 18.49
C ILE A 21 -28.95 -2.52 17.41
N LEU A 22 -30.15 -2.09 17.06
CA LEU A 22 -30.32 -1.00 16.08
C LEU A 22 -29.72 0.32 16.60
N ALA A 23 -30.05 0.71 17.83
CA ALA A 23 -29.52 1.95 18.42
C ALA A 23 -27.99 1.89 18.60
N GLY A 24 -27.48 0.77 19.10
CA GLY A 24 -26.04 0.55 19.31
C GLY A 24 -25.27 0.49 17.97
N GLY A 25 -25.84 -0.15 16.95
CA GLY A 25 -25.23 -0.20 15.62
C GLY A 25 -25.18 1.16 14.93
N LEU A 26 -26.25 1.96 15.06
CA LEU A 26 -26.28 3.34 14.54
C LEU A 26 -25.25 4.22 15.29
N PHE A 27 -25.20 4.11 16.61
CA PHE A 27 -24.20 4.80 17.41
C PHE A 27 -22.78 4.41 17.00
N SER A 28 -22.53 3.11 16.80
CA SER A 28 -21.25 2.60 16.34
C SER A 28 -20.85 3.16 14.97
N TYR A 29 -21.77 3.20 14.01
CA TYR A 29 -21.52 3.79 12.69
C TYR A 29 -21.12 5.26 12.76
N ILE A 30 -21.75 6.04 13.65
CA ILE A 30 -21.47 7.47 13.82
C ILE A 30 -20.11 7.69 14.50
N LYS A 31 -19.75 6.87 15.51
CA LYS A 31 -18.57 7.06 16.35
C LYS A 31 -17.31 6.36 15.86
N MET A 32 -17.45 5.39 14.98
CA MET A 32 -16.35 4.59 14.46
C MET A 32 -15.41 5.44 13.60
N GLY A 33 -14.09 5.21 13.71
CA GLY A 33 -13.10 5.84 12.86
C GLY A 33 -13.35 5.51 11.38
N LYS A 34 -13.09 6.47 10.51
CA LYS A 34 -13.23 6.35 9.06
C LYS A 34 -11.87 6.51 8.42
N LEU A 35 -11.44 5.50 7.66
CA LEU A 35 -10.19 5.47 6.92
C LEU A 35 -10.48 5.17 5.45
N GLU A 36 -9.56 5.48 4.57
CA GLU A 36 -9.64 5.07 3.16
C GLU A 36 -9.36 3.58 3.01
N ASP A 37 -8.21 3.15 3.51
CA ASP A 37 -7.71 1.78 3.42
C ASP A 37 -7.44 1.18 4.81
N ALA A 38 -7.29 -0.15 4.88
CA ALA A 38 -6.95 -0.83 6.11
C ALA A 38 -5.52 -0.46 6.55
N PRO A 39 -5.28 -0.19 7.83
CA PRO A 39 -3.93 0.01 8.34
C PRO A 39 -3.13 -1.30 8.20
N PHE A 40 -1.85 -1.18 7.90
CA PHE A 40 -0.91 -2.28 7.85
C PHE A 40 0.42 -1.84 8.48
N THR A 41 1.21 -2.82 8.88
CA THR A 41 2.48 -2.59 9.55
C THR A 41 3.61 -2.51 8.54
N ILE A 42 4.37 -1.40 8.59
CA ILE A 42 5.58 -1.24 7.78
C ILE A 42 6.72 -1.97 8.47
N LYS A 43 7.15 -3.07 7.85
CA LYS A 43 8.17 -3.99 8.38
C LYS A 43 9.57 -3.67 7.86
N GLN A 44 9.88 -2.39 7.81
CA GLN A 44 11.17 -1.88 7.34
C GLN A 44 11.52 -0.57 8.03
N ALA A 45 12.82 -0.31 8.20
CA ALA A 45 13.37 0.93 8.70
C ALA A 45 14.57 1.37 7.84
N LEU A 46 14.83 2.68 7.81
CA LEU A 46 15.99 3.24 7.13
C LEU A 46 17.06 3.59 8.15
N VAL A 47 18.32 3.25 7.84
CA VAL A 47 19.51 3.76 8.56
C VAL A 47 20.25 4.66 7.60
N LEU A 48 20.37 5.93 7.94
CA LEU A 48 21.02 6.97 7.14
C LEU A 48 22.29 7.41 7.84
N THR A 49 23.42 7.35 7.15
CA THR A 49 24.72 7.75 7.71
C THR A 49 25.45 8.65 6.71
N PRO A 50 25.58 9.95 7.00
CA PRO A 50 26.38 10.84 6.17
C PRO A 50 27.88 10.54 6.31
N TYR A 51 28.60 10.61 5.21
CA TYR A 51 30.07 10.58 5.14
C TYR A 51 30.55 11.54 4.06
N PRO A 52 30.50 12.86 4.34
CA PRO A 52 30.77 13.89 3.34
C PRO A 52 32.13 13.74 2.69
N GLY A 53 32.20 13.81 1.36
CA GLY A 53 33.43 13.73 0.57
C GLY A 53 33.89 12.31 0.24
N ALA A 54 33.26 11.26 0.78
CA ALA A 54 33.56 9.88 0.42
C ALA A 54 32.88 9.48 -0.88
N SER A 55 33.57 8.72 -1.73
CA SER A 55 33.02 8.09 -2.92
C SER A 55 32.01 6.99 -2.56
N PRO A 56 31.14 6.56 -3.48
CA PRO A 56 30.19 5.46 -3.24
C PRO A 56 30.89 4.18 -2.77
N SER A 57 32.07 3.89 -3.28
CA SER A 57 32.86 2.72 -2.89
C SER A 57 33.45 2.85 -1.47
N GLU A 58 33.91 4.03 -1.08
CA GLU A 58 34.38 4.29 0.29
C GLU A 58 33.23 4.25 1.29
N VAL A 59 32.06 4.83 0.95
CA VAL A 59 30.85 4.76 1.77
C VAL A 59 30.45 3.29 1.99
N GLN A 60 30.45 2.48 0.93
CA GLN A 60 30.09 1.08 1.00
C GLN A 60 31.06 0.29 1.90
N SER A 61 32.36 0.44 1.69
CA SER A 61 33.36 -0.38 2.38
C SER A 61 33.68 0.06 3.81
N GLN A 62 33.64 1.38 4.10
CA GLN A 62 34.05 1.92 5.39
C GLN A 62 32.90 2.20 6.36
N VAL A 63 31.71 2.46 5.84
CA VAL A 63 30.54 2.81 6.67
C VAL A 63 29.49 1.73 6.59
N THR A 64 29.05 1.40 5.39
CA THR A 64 27.89 0.51 5.18
C THR A 64 28.20 -0.91 5.65
N ASP A 65 29.33 -1.47 5.28
CA ASP A 65 29.71 -2.83 5.66
C ASP A 65 29.82 -3.01 7.19
N VAL A 66 30.34 -2.00 7.90
CA VAL A 66 30.42 -1.99 9.37
C VAL A 66 29.04 -1.98 10.01
N LEU A 67 28.12 -1.18 9.47
CA LEU A 67 26.75 -1.10 9.96
C LEU A 67 25.96 -2.36 9.63
N GLU A 68 26.07 -2.88 8.39
CA GLU A 68 25.41 -4.12 7.98
C GLU A 68 25.83 -5.31 8.82
N GLU A 69 27.13 -5.43 9.16
CA GLU A 69 27.65 -6.48 10.05
C GLU A 69 26.96 -6.46 11.42
N SER A 70 26.81 -5.28 12.01
CA SER A 70 26.11 -5.12 13.28
C SER A 70 24.63 -5.46 13.16
N ILE A 71 23.97 -4.96 12.12
CA ILE A 71 22.52 -5.15 11.88
C ILE A 71 22.20 -6.61 11.58
N GLN A 72 23.07 -7.35 10.88
CA GLN A 72 22.90 -8.78 10.61
C GLN A 72 22.82 -9.64 11.89
N SER A 73 23.30 -9.14 13.02
CA SER A 73 23.16 -9.82 14.30
C SER A 73 21.75 -9.77 14.90
N LEU A 74 20.78 -9.07 14.28
CA LEU A 74 19.37 -9.06 14.67
C LEU A 74 18.71 -10.39 14.28
N GLY A 75 18.18 -11.13 15.25
CA GLY A 75 17.50 -12.41 15.01
C GLY A 75 16.21 -12.29 14.17
N GLU A 76 15.60 -11.13 14.19
CA GLU A 76 14.37 -10.78 13.50
C GLU A 76 14.61 -10.24 12.06
N LEU A 77 15.86 -10.11 11.64
CA LEU A 77 16.20 -9.64 10.30
C LEU A 77 15.72 -10.61 9.22
N TYR A 78 15.17 -10.06 8.12
CA TYR A 78 14.83 -10.79 6.91
C TYR A 78 15.92 -10.62 5.85
N TYR A 79 16.18 -9.40 5.40
CA TYR A 79 17.29 -9.03 4.52
C TYR A 79 17.62 -7.55 4.63
N LEU A 80 18.79 -7.16 4.10
CA LEU A 80 19.23 -5.78 3.96
C LEU A 80 19.34 -5.41 2.48
N LYS A 81 18.90 -4.21 2.13
CA LYS A 81 19.23 -3.56 0.85
C LYS A 81 19.89 -2.23 1.15
N THR A 82 20.97 -1.93 0.44
CA THR A 82 21.66 -0.65 0.62
C THR A 82 21.80 0.12 -0.66
N GLU A 83 21.89 1.42 -0.49
CA GLU A 83 22.19 2.38 -1.54
C GLU A 83 23.30 3.30 -1.04
N ASN A 84 24.49 3.18 -1.61
CA ASN A 84 25.67 3.94 -1.25
C ASN A 84 25.90 4.97 -2.35
N ARG A 85 25.74 6.24 -2.01
CA ARG A 85 25.99 7.39 -2.88
C ARG A 85 27.18 8.19 -2.35
N THR A 86 27.65 9.12 -3.17
CA THR A 86 28.69 10.07 -2.70
C THR A 86 28.22 10.75 -1.42
N GLY A 87 28.98 10.54 -0.34
CA GLY A 87 28.72 11.18 0.96
C GLY A 87 27.57 10.62 1.78
N LEU A 88 26.87 9.54 1.35
CA LEU A 88 25.69 9.03 2.07
C LEU A 88 25.58 7.51 1.96
N SER A 89 25.44 6.86 3.11
CA SER A 89 25.01 5.47 3.23
C SER A 89 23.52 5.43 3.60
N LYS A 90 22.73 4.68 2.84
CA LYS A 90 21.32 4.40 3.10
C LYS A 90 21.12 2.89 3.17
N ILE A 91 20.82 2.37 4.35
CA ILE A 91 20.52 0.95 4.58
C ILE A 91 19.04 0.80 4.85
N THR A 92 18.34 0.01 4.04
CA THR A 92 16.96 -0.39 4.28
C THR A 92 16.98 -1.75 4.97
N VAL A 93 16.50 -1.78 6.21
CA VAL A 93 16.42 -2.97 7.05
C VAL A 93 15.03 -3.58 6.92
N TYR A 94 14.92 -4.75 6.31
CA TYR A 94 13.68 -5.52 6.21
C TYR A 94 13.64 -6.56 7.31
N VAL A 95 12.56 -6.59 8.08
CA VAL A 95 12.38 -7.57 9.16
C VAL A 95 11.38 -8.65 8.77
N LYS A 96 11.43 -9.79 9.47
CA LYS A 96 10.59 -10.96 9.19
C LYS A 96 9.12 -10.60 9.18
N LYS A 97 8.38 -11.14 8.24
CA LYS A 97 6.97 -10.83 7.99
C LYS A 97 6.04 -11.30 9.12
N GLU A 98 6.47 -12.27 9.92
CA GLU A 98 5.72 -12.83 11.06
C GLU A 98 5.64 -11.90 12.27
N ILE A 99 6.48 -10.86 12.33
CA ILE A 99 6.53 -9.92 13.46
C ILE A 99 5.24 -9.09 13.50
N ARG A 100 4.67 -8.95 14.67
CA ARG A 100 3.43 -8.22 14.88
C ARG A 100 3.68 -6.72 15.09
N ALA A 101 2.64 -5.92 14.87
CA ALA A 101 2.69 -4.47 15.02
C ALA A 101 3.12 -4.02 16.44
N ASP A 102 2.67 -4.73 17.47
CA ASP A 102 2.99 -4.44 18.87
C ASP A 102 4.46 -4.74 19.25
N GLU A 103 5.14 -5.60 18.48
CA GLU A 103 6.55 -5.95 18.66
C GLU A 103 7.51 -4.98 17.94
N MET A 104 7.01 -4.20 16.97
CA MET A 104 7.82 -3.37 16.08
C MET A 104 8.62 -2.30 16.81
N GLN A 105 7.99 -1.61 17.79
CA GLN A 105 8.65 -0.55 18.54
C GLN A 105 9.91 -1.07 19.26
N GLN A 106 9.78 -2.20 19.94
CA GLN A 106 10.90 -2.83 20.65
C GLN A 106 12.00 -3.27 19.68
N LEU A 107 11.63 -3.70 18.47
CA LEU A 107 12.59 -4.10 17.45
C LEU A 107 13.37 -2.91 16.91
N TRP A 108 12.70 -1.79 16.68
CA TRP A 108 13.39 -0.56 16.26
C TRP A 108 14.32 -0.01 17.34
N ASP A 109 13.97 -0.18 18.62
CA ASP A 109 14.89 0.15 19.73
C ASP A 109 16.11 -0.76 19.78
N LYS A 110 15.94 -2.06 19.44
CA LYS A 110 17.09 -2.98 19.27
C LYS A 110 17.97 -2.54 18.09
N LEU A 111 17.36 -2.14 16.96
CA LEU A 111 18.08 -1.65 15.79
C LEU A 111 18.88 -0.39 16.15
N ARG A 112 18.26 0.61 16.82
CA ARG A 112 18.94 1.83 17.28
C ARG A 112 20.16 1.51 18.14
N ARG A 113 20.05 0.58 19.09
CA ARG A 113 21.18 0.13 19.92
C ARG A 113 22.29 -0.47 19.09
N LYS A 114 21.98 -1.40 18.16
CA LYS A 114 22.96 -2.03 17.27
C LYS A 114 23.71 -1.02 16.40
N VAL A 115 23.00 -0.03 15.88
CA VAL A 115 23.60 1.07 15.11
C VAL A 115 24.47 1.96 15.98
N ASN A 116 24.02 2.29 17.20
CA ASN A 116 24.78 3.12 18.13
C ASN A 116 26.04 2.43 18.67
N ASP A 117 26.02 1.13 18.90
CA ASP A 117 27.14 0.35 19.42
C ASP A 117 28.36 0.39 18.51
N VAL A 118 28.19 0.65 17.23
CA VAL A 118 29.27 0.66 16.22
C VAL A 118 29.64 2.05 15.73
N GLN A 119 29.03 3.13 16.26
CA GLN A 119 29.37 4.50 15.85
C GLN A 119 30.87 4.84 16.03
N SER A 120 31.48 4.33 17.09
CA SER A 120 32.91 4.54 17.35
C SER A 120 33.85 3.79 16.40
N LYS A 121 33.33 2.83 15.62
CA LYS A 121 34.10 2.09 14.60
C LYS A 121 34.04 2.76 13.23
N LEU A 122 33.15 3.71 13.05
CA LEU A 122 33.03 4.46 11.81
C LEU A 122 34.21 5.40 11.62
N PRO A 123 34.63 5.68 10.38
CA PRO A 123 35.73 6.60 10.11
C PRO A 123 35.43 8.01 10.59
N ALA A 124 36.47 8.76 10.91
CA ALA A 124 36.36 10.16 11.33
C ALA A 124 35.66 10.97 10.23
N GLY A 125 34.64 11.75 10.61
CA GLY A 125 33.80 12.51 9.68
C GLY A 125 32.56 11.78 9.18
N ALA A 126 32.41 10.50 9.46
CA ALA A 126 31.19 9.76 9.19
C ALA A 126 30.20 9.85 10.39
N GLY A 127 28.94 9.92 10.09
CA GLY A 127 27.86 9.91 11.09
C GLY A 127 27.49 11.28 11.66
N PRO A 128 26.64 11.34 12.67
CA PRO A 128 25.98 10.21 13.33
C PRO A 128 24.97 9.49 12.41
N SER A 129 24.85 8.17 12.63
CA SER A 129 23.85 7.38 11.93
C SER A 129 22.46 7.62 12.54
N VAL A 130 21.45 7.83 11.69
CA VAL A 130 20.06 8.06 12.09
C VAL A 130 19.20 6.89 11.66
N VAL A 131 18.46 6.30 12.60
CA VAL A 131 17.47 5.25 12.32
C VAL A 131 16.10 5.93 12.18
N ASN A 132 15.52 5.82 11.00
CA ASN A 132 14.19 6.33 10.68
C ASN A 132 13.23 5.15 10.46
N ASP A 133 12.33 4.96 11.38
CA ASP A 133 11.25 3.95 11.36
C ASP A 133 9.89 4.54 10.94
N ASP A 134 9.79 5.88 10.82
CA ASP A 134 8.58 6.61 10.44
C ASP A 134 8.50 6.93 8.94
N PHE A 135 9.50 6.53 8.15
CA PHE A 135 9.58 6.95 6.73
C PHE A 135 8.41 6.43 5.88
N GLY A 136 7.71 5.43 6.37
CA GLY A 136 6.56 4.83 5.73
C GLY A 136 5.22 5.45 6.10
N ASP A 137 5.18 6.40 7.02
CA ASP A 137 3.97 7.08 7.42
C ASP A 137 3.31 7.78 6.24
N VAL A 138 1.98 7.70 6.17
CA VAL A 138 1.20 8.41 5.15
C VAL A 138 0.79 9.76 5.70
N LEU A 139 1.27 10.82 5.06
CA LEU A 139 0.89 12.21 5.35
C LEU A 139 -0.25 12.60 4.40
N GLY A 140 -1.43 12.01 4.63
CA GLY A 140 -2.54 11.99 3.68
C GLY A 140 -3.24 13.32 3.45
N VAL A 141 -2.96 14.36 4.23
CA VAL A 141 -3.48 15.71 3.99
C VAL A 141 -2.32 16.62 3.62
N PHE A 142 -2.28 17.08 2.37
CA PHE A 142 -1.15 17.78 1.81
C PHE A 142 -1.58 19.10 1.17
N TYR A 143 -1.07 20.20 1.71
CA TYR A 143 -1.28 21.56 1.21
C TYR A 143 0.01 22.14 0.66
N GLY A 144 -0.12 23.04 -0.29
CA GLY A 144 0.98 23.84 -0.81
C GLY A 144 0.76 25.32 -0.53
N LEU A 145 1.78 25.97 0.02
CA LEU A 145 1.83 27.40 0.25
C LEU A 145 2.62 28.05 -0.87
N THR A 146 2.01 28.95 -1.62
CA THR A 146 2.64 29.77 -2.67
C THR A 146 2.62 31.23 -2.28
N GLY A 147 3.58 32.02 -2.85
CA GLY A 147 3.62 33.44 -2.64
C GLY A 147 4.31 34.14 -3.79
N LYS A 148 3.55 34.86 -4.64
CA LYS A 148 4.06 35.45 -5.90
C LYS A 148 5.20 36.44 -5.76
N SER A 149 5.34 37.11 -4.60
CA SER A 149 6.34 38.12 -4.31
C SER A 149 7.13 37.85 -3.03
N HIS A 150 7.01 36.64 -2.47
CA HIS A 150 7.65 36.27 -1.22
C HIS A 150 8.86 35.36 -1.46
N THR A 151 9.87 35.52 -0.63
CA THR A 151 11.08 34.68 -0.61
C THR A 151 10.78 33.33 0.02
N TYR A 152 11.62 32.34 -0.24
CA TYR A 152 11.50 31.01 0.41
C TYR A 152 11.58 31.10 1.94
N ARG A 153 12.30 32.09 2.48
CA ARG A 153 12.40 32.37 3.92
C ARG A 153 11.04 32.82 4.50
N GLU A 154 10.37 33.74 3.83
CA GLU A 154 9.05 34.21 4.26
C GLU A 154 8.00 33.11 4.14
N LEU A 155 8.06 32.29 3.07
CA LEU A 155 7.20 31.12 2.90
C LEU A 155 7.46 30.08 4.02
N GLU A 156 8.71 29.86 4.44
CA GLU A 156 9.06 28.94 5.53
C GLU A 156 8.53 29.44 6.86
N ASP A 157 8.67 30.72 7.15
CA ASP A 157 8.22 31.30 8.43
C ASP A 157 6.70 31.23 8.55
N GLU A 158 5.96 31.54 7.48
CA GLU A 158 4.51 31.36 7.43
C GLU A 158 4.10 29.90 7.54
N ALA A 159 4.78 28.99 6.82
CA ALA A 159 4.53 27.55 6.93
C ALA A 159 4.74 27.01 8.35
N LYS A 160 5.69 27.56 9.12
CA LYS A 160 5.90 27.21 10.54
C LYS A 160 4.77 27.69 11.43
N ILE A 161 4.25 28.90 11.18
CA ILE A 161 3.08 29.42 11.91
C ILE A 161 1.89 28.50 11.67
N ILE A 162 1.61 28.17 10.42
CA ILE A 162 0.54 27.25 10.03
C ILE A 162 0.73 25.88 10.69
N LYS A 163 1.95 25.32 10.63
CA LYS A 163 2.27 24.04 11.28
C LYS A 163 1.94 24.06 12.78
N ASN A 164 2.35 25.11 13.50
CA ASN A 164 2.12 25.22 14.93
C ASN A 164 0.63 25.31 15.28
N GLU A 165 -0.16 25.96 14.45
CA GLU A 165 -1.61 26.04 14.63
C GLU A 165 -2.31 24.70 14.32
N LEU A 166 -1.88 24.02 13.27
CA LEU A 166 -2.45 22.72 12.87
C LEU A 166 -2.10 21.58 13.84
N LEU A 167 -0.94 21.63 14.52
CA LEU A 167 -0.56 20.65 15.55
C LEU A 167 -1.47 20.67 16.78
N LYS A 168 -2.27 21.73 16.98
CA LYS A 168 -3.26 21.83 18.07
C LYS A 168 -4.54 21.06 17.77
N ILE A 169 -4.74 20.62 16.52
CA ILE A 169 -5.95 19.93 16.09
C ILE A 169 -5.91 18.49 16.58
N LYS A 170 -7.04 18.01 17.08
CA LYS A 170 -7.20 16.62 17.51
C LYS A 170 -6.94 15.65 16.34
N ASP A 171 -6.31 14.53 16.64
CA ASP A 171 -5.96 13.44 15.72
C ASP A 171 -4.86 13.79 14.69
N VAL A 172 -4.29 14.99 14.68
CA VAL A 172 -3.05 15.32 13.97
C VAL A 172 -1.87 14.69 14.71
N ALA A 173 -1.11 13.82 14.02
CA ALA A 173 0.05 13.15 14.61
C ALA A 173 1.36 13.89 14.32
N LYS A 174 1.60 14.22 13.04
CA LYS A 174 2.87 14.76 12.56
C LYS A 174 2.62 15.71 11.39
N ILE A 175 3.44 16.75 11.30
CA ILE A 175 3.43 17.67 10.16
C ILE A 175 4.86 17.82 9.63
N GLU A 176 5.05 17.50 8.37
CA GLU A 176 6.31 17.71 7.63
C GLU A 176 6.18 18.88 6.66
N ILE A 177 7.22 19.70 6.61
CA ILE A 177 7.32 20.79 5.63
C ILE A 177 8.29 20.34 4.54
N TYR A 178 7.90 20.52 3.28
CA TYR A 178 8.67 20.14 2.09
C TYR A 178 8.99 21.37 1.23
N GLY A 179 10.11 21.34 0.52
CA GLY A 179 10.48 22.44 -0.39
C GLY A 179 11.22 23.60 0.30
N ILE A 180 11.55 23.47 1.58
CA ILE A 180 12.34 24.47 2.31
C ILE A 180 13.73 24.57 1.66
N GLN A 181 14.15 25.81 1.38
CA GLN A 181 15.52 26.11 0.98
C GLN A 181 16.33 26.49 2.23
N THR A 182 17.49 25.84 2.41
CA THR A 182 18.37 26.16 3.55
C THR A 182 18.99 27.55 3.33
N PRO A 183 18.68 28.55 4.18
CA PRO A 183 19.27 29.85 4.03
C PRO A 183 20.78 29.81 4.36
N THR A 184 21.56 30.61 3.68
CA THR A 184 23.00 30.77 3.89
C THR A 184 23.37 32.25 3.90
N ILE A 185 24.46 32.59 4.57
CA ILE A 185 25.13 33.85 4.38
C ILE A 185 26.37 33.57 3.54
N ASP A 186 26.37 34.07 2.31
CA ASP A 186 27.47 33.88 1.39
C ASP A 186 28.45 35.04 1.56
N VAL A 187 29.70 34.69 1.90
CA VAL A 187 30.83 35.61 1.96
C VAL A 187 31.73 35.34 0.77
N SER A 188 31.58 36.14 -0.25
CA SER A 188 32.30 35.98 -1.52
C SER A 188 33.52 36.85 -1.55
N VAL A 189 34.72 36.26 -1.73
CA VAL A 189 36.00 36.97 -1.73
C VAL A 189 36.74 36.67 -3.02
N SER A 190 37.21 37.73 -3.66
CA SER A 190 38.03 37.60 -4.86
C SER A 190 39.45 37.10 -4.50
N PRO A 191 40.01 36.10 -5.19
CA PRO A 191 41.39 35.68 -5.00
C PRO A 191 42.41 36.79 -5.16
N SER A 192 42.14 37.76 -6.01
CA SER A 192 43.03 38.94 -6.23
C SER A 192 43.01 39.87 -5.00
N VAL A 193 41.89 40.10 -4.37
CA VAL A 193 41.77 40.90 -3.15
C VAL A 193 42.44 40.20 -1.99
N MET A 194 42.32 38.90 -1.86
CA MET A 194 43.01 38.09 -0.86
C MET A 194 44.54 38.19 -1.00
N ALA A 195 45.05 38.10 -2.25
CA ALA A 195 46.47 38.22 -2.51
C ALA A 195 47.03 39.63 -2.18
N GLN A 196 46.25 40.67 -2.54
CA GLN A 196 46.65 42.08 -2.27
C GLN A 196 46.64 42.43 -0.78
N SER A 197 45.65 41.96 -0.02
CA SER A 197 45.48 42.24 1.38
C SER A 197 46.34 41.34 2.28
N GLY A 198 46.96 40.26 1.73
CA GLY A 198 47.67 39.28 2.51
C GLY A 198 46.82 38.47 3.47
N ILE A 199 45.52 38.32 3.14
CA ILE A 199 44.52 37.60 3.93
C ILE A 199 44.27 36.28 3.24
N THR A 200 44.13 35.21 4.03
CA THR A 200 43.81 33.86 3.54
C THR A 200 42.44 33.41 3.97
N THR A 201 41.90 32.37 3.33
CA THR A 201 40.64 31.72 3.74
C THR A 201 40.70 31.25 5.20
N SER A 202 41.91 30.83 5.65
CA SER A 202 42.12 30.40 7.05
C SER A 202 42.06 31.55 8.04
N ASP A 203 42.46 32.77 7.66
CA ASP A 203 42.40 33.95 8.53
C ASP A 203 40.97 34.40 8.73
N ILE A 204 40.15 34.36 7.64
CA ILE A 204 38.74 34.62 7.69
C ILE A 204 38.03 33.57 8.57
N ALA A 205 38.28 32.28 8.32
CA ALA A 205 37.65 31.21 9.12
C ALA A 205 38.02 31.31 10.60
N ARG A 206 39.26 31.66 10.92
CA ARG A 206 39.76 31.85 12.30
C ARG A 206 39.09 33.04 12.97
N ALA A 207 38.87 34.13 12.25
CA ALA A 207 38.16 35.31 12.78
C ALA A 207 36.71 34.97 13.12
N PHE A 208 36.03 34.23 12.24
CA PHE A 208 34.68 33.73 12.52
C PHE A 208 34.67 32.80 13.73
N GLU A 209 35.57 31.83 13.82
CA GLU A 209 35.63 30.88 14.94
C GLU A 209 35.93 31.61 16.27
N ALA A 210 36.81 32.58 16.27
CA ALA A 210 37.19 33.33 17.47
C ALA A 210 36.02 34.14 18.05
N GLN A 211 35.22 34.77 17.17
CA GLN A 211 34.13 35.66 17.63
C GLN A 211 32.83 34.89 17.84
N ASN A 212 32.53 33.87 17.02
CA ASN A 212 31.24 33.19 17.02
C ASN A 212 31.11 32.04 18.03
N LYS A 213 31.91 32.05 19.07
CA LYS A 213 31.95 31.00 20.10
C LYS A 213 31.17 31.42 21.34
N VAL A 214 30.18 30.62 21.73
CA VAL A 214 29.52 30.81 23.02
C VAL A 214 30.45 30.30 24.13
N VAL A 215 30.88 31.17 25.00
CA VAL A 215 31.79 30.87 26.11
C VAL A 215 31.06 31.12 27.44
N ASP A 216 31.15 30.19 28.36
CA ASP A 216 30.68 30.41 29.73
C ASP A 216 31.68 31.27 30.50
N ALA A 217 31.23 32.48 30.88
CA ALA A 217 32.02 33.42 31.63
C ALA A 217 31.79 33.30 33.18
N GLY A 218 30.95 32.35 33.60
CA GLY A 218 30.64 32.13 35.02
C GLY A 218 29.79 33.26 35.65
N GLY A 219 29.99 33.50 36.91
CA GLY A 219 29.26 34.54 37.67
C GLY A 219 30.04 35.07 38.87
N ILE A 220 29.77 36.29 39.24
CA ILE A 220 30.40 36.99 40.38
C ILE A 220 29.40 37.06 41.55
N ASP A 221 29.84 36.71 42.73
CA ASP A 221 29.06 36.87 43.98
C ASP A 221 29.15 38.32 44.48
N ALA A 222 28.03 39.03 44.42
CA ALA A 222 27.90 40.43 44.83
C ALA A 222 26.91 40.52 45.99
N GLY A 223 27.44 40.50 47.24
CA GLY A 223 26.61 40.50 48.44
C GLY A 223 25.75 39.24 48.55
N GLN A 224 24.44 39.42 48.53
CA GLN A 224 23.47 38.30 48.61
C GLN A 224 23.11 37.70 47.21
N ASN A 225 23.55 38.30 46.12
CA ASN A 225 23.21 37.91 44.76
C ASN A 225 24.42 37.37 44.02
N ARG A 226 24.17 36.34 43.21
CA ARG A 226 25.13 35.89 42.22
C ARG A 226 24.78 36.49 40.85
N LEU A 227 25.63 37.35 40.34
CA LEU A 227 25.46 38.02 39.05
C LEU A 227 26.08 37.15 37.95
N ARG A 228 25.27 36.69 36.97
CA ARG A 228 25.75 35.96 35.79
C ARG A 228 26.50 36.94 34.90
N ILE A 229 27.66 36.51 34.42
CA ILE A 229 28.37 37.23 33.36
C ILE A 229 27.95 36.65 32.01
N GLU A 230 27.49 37.46 31.09
CA GLU A 230 27.11 37.08 29.77
C GLU A 230 28.12 37.60 28.75
N SER A 231 28.64 36.70 27.89
CA SER A 231 29.47 37.12 26.77
C SER A 231 28.59 37.60 25.61
N THR A 232 28.92 38.74 25.06
CA THR A 232 28.32 39.30 23.83
C THR A 232 29.27 39.14 22.65
N GLY A 233 28.83 39.44 21.43
CA GLY A 233 29.67 39.41 20.25
C GLY A 233 29.40 38.25 19.27
N ASN A 234 28.36 37.45 19.52
CA ASN A 234 27.85 36.53 18.49
C ASN A 234 27.19 37.34 17.36
N PHE A 235 27.11 36.72 16.18
CA PHE A 235 26.47 37.33 15.02
C PHE A 235 24.94 37.18 15.10
N TYR A 236 24.26 38.32 15.33
CA TYR A 236 22.79 38.43 15.36
C TYR A 236 22.25 39.34 14.25
N SER A 237 23.14 40.03 13.55
CA SER A 237 22.80 40.86 12.39
C SER A 237 23.87 40.70 11.30
N LEU A 238 23.48 41.00 10.05
CA LEU A 238 24.45 41.01 8.95
C LEU A 238 25.54 42.06 9.16
N ASP A 239 25.21 43.13 9.88
CA ASP A 239 26.19 44.19 10.16
C ASP A 239 27.26 43.71 11.16
N ASP A 240 26.96 42.79 12.05
CA ASP A 240 27.97 42.13 12.89
C ASP A 240 28.99 41.38 12.05
N ILE A 241 28.52 40.66 11.00
CA ILE A 241 29.36 39.95 10.03
C ILE A 241 30.15 40.94 9.16
N ARG A 242 29.51 42.01 8.68
CA ARG A 242 30.16 43.04 7.86
C ARG A 242 31.28 43.74 8.62
N ASN A 243 31.12 43.98 9.90
CA ASN A 243 32.08 44.66 10.76
C ASN A 243 33.10 43.69 11.39
N LEU A 244 33.07 42.38 11.09
CA LEU A 244 34.08 41.44 11.55
C LEU A 244 35.48 41.93 11.14
N THR A 245 36.36 42.05 12.12
CA THR A 245 37.73 42.48 11.88
C THR A 245 38.64 41.30 11.56
N ILE A 246 39.22 41.30 10.40
CA ILE A 246 40.23 40.34 9.94
C ILE A 246 41.61 40.97 10.07
N VAL A 247 42.52 40.25 10.70
CA VAL A 247 43.90 40.70 10.86
C VAL A 247 44.75 40.03 9.78
N SER A 248 45.36 40.85 8.89
CA SER A 248 46.28 40.31 7.90
C SER A 248 47.61 39.92 8.56
N ARG A 249 48.46 39.24 7.83
CA ARG A 249 49.79 38.85 8.31
C ARG A 249 50.74 39.98 8.52
N SER A 250 50.56 41.08 7.78
CA SER A 250 51.28 42.35 7.98
C SER A 250 50.87 43.03 9.28
N GLY A 251 49.82 42.54 9.99
CA GLY A 251 49.23 43.19 11.16
C GLY A 251 48.24 44.28 10.84
N GLU A 252 47.85 44.43 9.60
CA GLU A 252 46.81 45.37 9.18
C GLU A 252 45.43 44.81 9.49
N HIS A 253 44.51 45.68 9.87
CA HIS A 253 43.14 45.32 10.21
C HIS A 253 42.19 45.75 9.07
N PHE A 254 41.44 44.74 8.57
CA PHE A 254 40.41 44.95 7.55
C PHE A 254 39.05 44.60 8.11
N ARG A 255 38.02 45.36 7.76
CA ARG A 255 36.65 44.90 7.96
C ARG A 255 36.28 43.91 6.88
N LEU A 256 35.52 42.87 7.23
CA LEU A 256 35.14 41.87 6.23
C LEU A 256 34.39 42.51 5.04
N ALA A 257 33.56 43.52 5.26
CA ALA A 257 32.83 44.23 4.22
C ALA A 257 33.76 44.99 3.24
N ASP A 258 35.01 45.26 3.60
CA ASP A 258 35.98 45.98 2.73
C ASP A 258 36.68 45.05 1.75
N ILE A 259 36.63 43.72 2.00
CA ILE A 259 37.32 42.70 1.23
C ILE A 259 36.41 41.60 0.65
N ALA A 260 35.13 41.54 1.09
CA ALA A 260 34.18 40.49 0.71
C ALA A 260 32.81 41.09 0.41
N GLN A 261 32.10 40.51 -0.54
CA GLN A 261 30.68 40.72 -0.75
C GLN A 261 29.91 39.76 0.18
N ILE A 262 28.97 40.33 0.95
CA ILE A 262 28.19 39.54 1.96
C ILE A 262 26.72 39.66 1.61
N GLU A 263 26.13 38.52 1.30
CA GLU A 263 24.73 38.42 0.86
C GLU A 263 23.97 37.29 1.58
N GLU A 264 22.69 37.53 1.82
CA GLU A 264 21.78 36.43 2.15
C GLU A 264 21.50 35.62 0.88
N SER A 265 21.60 34.31 0.98
CA SER A 265 21.44 33.39 -0.14
C SER A 265 20.79 32.10 0.34
N TYR A 266 20.76 31.11 -0.53
CA TYR A 266 20.35 29.76 -0.21
C TYR A 266 21.46 28.78 -0.59
N GLN A 267 21.46 27.62 0.09
CA GLN A 267 22.42 26.56 -0.21
C GLN A 267 22.34 26.16 -1.70
N THR A 268 23.49 26.19 -2.35
CA THR A 268 23.66 25.80 -3.76
C THR A 268 24.62 24.61 -3.84
N PRO A 269 24.23 23.50 -4.52
CA PRO A 269 22.95 23.27 -5.17
C PRO A 269 21.80 23.05 -4.15
N ALA A 270 20.57 23.40 -4.55
CA ALA A 270 19.38 23.14 -3.78
C ALA A 270 19.20 21.63 -3.54
N SER A 271 18.71 21.26 -2.36
CA SER A 271 18.46 19.85 -2.04
C SER A 271 17.15 19.32 -2.63
N ASN A 272 16.17 20.20 -2.75
CA ASN A 272 14.86 19.92 -3.35
C ASN A 272 14.17 21.24 -3.71
N LEU A 273 13.28 21.18 -4.70
CA LEU A 273 12.44 22.32 -5.10
C LEU A 273 11.00 21.84 -5.24
N MET A 274 10.07 22.77 -5.03
CA MET A 274 8.64 22.50 -5.24
C MET A 274 7.99 23.64 -6.00
N ARG A 275 7.08 23.28 -6.93
CA ARG A 275 6.28 24.26 -7.68
C ARG A 275 4.82 23.79 -7.74
N ILE A 276 3.91 24.75 -7.72
CA ILE A 276 2.48 24.53 -7.99
C ILE A 276 2.11 25.43 -9.15
N ASP A 277 1.62 24.85 -10.22
CA ASP A 277 1.26 25.57 -11.47
C ASP A 277 2.36 26.52 -11.97
N GLY A 278 3.63 26.10 -11.80
CA GLY A 278 4.82 26.83 -12.18
C GLY A 278 5.33 27.82 -11.11
N ASN A 279 4.56 28.14 -10.07
CA ASN A 279 4.98 29.05 -8.99
C ASN A 279 5.79 28.30 -7.92
N PRO A 280 6.88 28.91 -7.39
CA PRO A 280 7.58 28.36 -6.24
C PRO A 280 6.64 28.15 -5.04
N ALA A 281 6.80 27.01 -4.36
CA ALA A 281 5.91 26.60 -3.29
C ALA A 281 6.65 25.89 -2.16
N ILE A 282 6.01 25.88 -0.98
CA ILE A 282 6.38 25.02 0.16
C ILE A 282 5.21 24.10 0.49
N GLY A 283 5.47 22.81 0.65
CA GLY A 283 4.48 21.81 0.98
C GLY A 283 4.33 21.62 2.48
N ILE A 284 3.09 21.50 2.96
CA ILE A 284 2.74 21.20 4.35
C ILE A 284 1.96 19.89 4.35
N ALA A 285 2.60 18.82 4.79
CA ALA A 285 2.04 17.48 4.79
C ALA A 285 1.71 17.01 6.21
N ILE A 286 0.52 16.48 6.41
CA ILE A 286 -0.09 16.19 7.71
C ILE A 286 -0.46 14.72 7.78
N SER A 287 -0.06 14.02 8.85
CA SER A 287 -0.46 12.65 9.14
C SER A 287 -1.50 12.58 10.26
N THR A 288 -2.33 11.55 10.20
CA THR A 288 -3.33 11.22 11.23
C THR A 288 -2.76 10.22 12.21
N VAL A 289 -3.15 10.29 13.49
CA VAL A 289 -2.82 9.23 14.46
C VAL A 289 -3.39 7.89 14.01
N PRO A 290 -2.73 6.74 14.28
CA PRO A 290 -3.12 5.44 13.74
C PRO A 290 -4.57 5.02 14.03
N THR A 291 -5.15 5.46 15.14
CA THR A 291 -6.54 5.18 15.55
C THR A 291 -7.50 6.34 15.30
N GLY A 292 -7.03 7.41 14.66
CA GLY A 292 -7.78 8.63 14.43
C GLY A 292 -8.82 8.50 13.32
N ASN A 293 -9.66 9.52 13.21
CA ASN A 293 -10.61 9.67 12.11
C ASN A 293 -10.05 10.66 11.10
N VAL A 294 -9.54 10.16 9.98
CA VAL A 294 -8.92 11.01 8.95
C VAL A 294 -9.91 11.99 8.33
N VAL A 295 -11.21 11.62 8.26
CA VAL A 295 -12.26 12.50 7.71
C VAL A 295 -12.50 13.69 8.63
N ASP A 296 -12.72 13.44 9.93
CA ASP A 296 -12.97 14.51 10.91
C ASP A 296 -11.73 15.39 11.09
N MET A 297 -10.53 14.79 11.08
CA MET A 297 -9.26 15.51 11.17
C MET A 297 -9.06 16.43 9.97
N ALA A 298 -9.26 15.93 8.74
CA ALA A 298 -9.09 16.73 7.53
C ALA A 298 -10.11 17.87 7.45
N GLU A 299 -11.35 17.65 7.89
CA GLU A 299 -12.37 18.69 7.96
C GLU A 299 -11.98 19.80 8.97
N ALA A 300 -11.46 19.40 10.14
CA ALA A 300 -10.97 20.34 11.14
C ALA A 300 -9.73 21.12 10.66
N VAL A 301 -8.81 20.44 9.96
CA VAL A 301 -7.65 21.06 9.31
C VAL A 301 -8.09 22.06 8.25
N LYS A 302 -9.00 21.66 7.35
CA LYS A 302 -9.54 22.54 6.30
C LYS A 302 -10.18 23.79 6.90
N LYS A 303 -11.04 23.63 7.91
CA LYS A 303 -11.67 24.75 8.61
C LYS A 303 -10.62 25.69 9.20
N ARG A 304 -9.58 25.14 9.85
CA ARG A 304 -8.51 25.96 10.44
C ARG A 304 -7.68 26.67 9.36
N ILE A 305 -7.42 26.02 8.25
CA ILE A 305 -6.73 26.63 7.10
C ILE A 305 -7.56 27.76 6.51
N ASP A 306 -8.86 27.59 6.36
CA ASP A 306 -9.77 28.65 5.87
C ASP A 306 -9.78 29.86 6.81
N GLU A 307 -9.72 29.64 8.14
CA GLU A 307 -9.59 30.71 9.14
C GLU A 307 -8.23 31.42 9.04
N LEU A 308 -7.13 30.65 8.92
CA LEU A 308 -5.78 31.19 8.77
C LEU A 308 -5.61 31.99 7.48
N SER A 309 -6.13 31.49 6.38
CA SER A 309 -6.06 32.16 5.06
C SER A 309 -6.70 33.55 5.06
N GLN A 310 -7.73 33.78 5.92
CA GLN A 310 -8.34 35.10 6.08
C GLN A 310 -7.46 36.09 6.87
N SER A 311 -6.54 35.58 7.69
CA SER A 311 -5.64 36.37 8.53
C SER A 311 -4.22 36.46 7.99
N MET A 312 -3.89 35.73 6.92
CA MET A 312 -2.59 35.76 6.27
C MET A 312 -2.33 37.09 5.58
N PRO A 313 -1.08 37.54 5.51
CA PRO A 313 -0.71 38.70 4.71
C PRO A 313 -1.08 38.53 3.22
N GLU A 314 -1.26 39.66 2.51
CA GLU A 314 -1.55 39.63 1.09
C GLU A 314 -0.43 38.93 0.29
N GLY A 315 -0.80 38.14 -0.71
CA GLY A 315 0.13 37.49 -1.64
C GLY A 315 0.43 36.02 -1.30
N TYR A 316 0.03 35.52 -0.16
CA TYR A 316 0.09 34.07 0.14
C TYR A 316 -1.18 33.36 -0.31
N GLU A 317 -1.01 32.14 -0.83
CA GLU A 317 -2.12 31.27 -1.24
C GLU A 317 -1.86 29.84 -0.75
N LEU A 318 -2.86 29.26 -0.06
CA LEU A 318 -2.86 27.86 0.38
C LEU A 318 -3.74 27.03 -0.53
N THR A 319 -3.13 26.08 -1.23
CA THR A 319 -3.81 25.20 -2.18
C THR A 319 -3.80 23.75 -1.66
N SER A 320 -4.95 23.07 -1.66
CA SER A 320 -5.02 21.64 -1.34
C SER A 320 -4.48 20.80 -2.50
N ILE A 321 -3.37 20.11 -2.27
CA ILE A 321 -2.72 19.23 -3.25
C ILE A 321 -3.36 17.84 -3.20
N TYR A 322 -3.48 17.27 -2.00
CA TYR A 322 -4.12 15.97 -1.77
C TYR A 322 -4.85 15.97 -0.44
N ASP A 323 -6.05 15.45 -0.42
CA ASP A 323 -6.89 15.39 0.78
C ASP A 323 -7.46 13.97 0.95
N GLN A 324 -6.75 13.16 1.74
CA GLN A 324 -7.16 11.79 2.09
C GLN A 324 -8.51 11.78 2.84
N GLY A 325 -8.81 12.82 3.61
CA GLY A 325 -10.09 12.91 4.32
C GLY A 325 -11.26 13.00 3.35
N TYR A 326 -11.15 13.87 2.34
CA TYR A 326 -12.13 13.99 1.27
C TYR A 326 -12.24 12.69 0.45
N GLU A 327 -11.11 12.12 0.01
CA GLU A 327 -11.06 10.87 -0.74
C GLU A 327 -11.69 9.71 0.06
N SER A 328 -11.37 9.62 1.37
CA SER A 328 -11.97 8.63 2.28
C SER A 328 -13.47 8.83 2.45
N ALA A 329 -13.92 10.07 2.58
CA ALA A 329 -15.35 10.38 2.71
C ALA A 329 -16.13 9.97 1.45
N VAL A 330 -15.63 10.33 0.27
CA VAL A 330 -16.23 9.97 -1.03
C VAL A 330 -16.26 8.45 -1.23
N ALA A 331 -15.14 7.77 -0.98
CA ALA A 331 -15.05 6.33 -1.08
C ALA A 331 -16.01 5.63 -0.11
N ASN A 332 -16.01 6.01 1.17
CA ASN A 332 -16.92 5.43 2.17
C ASN A 332 -18.39 5.69 1.84
N GLN A 333 -18.76 6.89 1.37
CA GLN A 333 -20.12 7.18 0.92
C GLN A 333 -20.53 6.29 -0.25
N GLY A 334 -19.64 6.10 -1.25
CA GLY A 334 -19.89 5.21 -2.38
C GLY A 334 -20.13 3.76 -1.93
N PHE A 335 -19.29 3.23 -1.04
CA PHE A 335 -19.47 1.87 -0.50
C PHE A 335 -20.72 1.73 0.36
N VAL A 336 -21.06 2.72 1.19
CA VAL A 336 -22.30 2.72 1.98
C VAL A 336 -23.52 2.77 1.07
N LEU A 337 -23.49 3.55 0.00
CA LEU A 337 -24.57 3.57 -1.00
C LEU A 337 -24.71 2.20 -1.68
N ASN A 338 -23.60 1.60 -2.11
CA ASN A 338 -23.59 0.25 -2.68
C ASN A 338 -24.14 -0.78 -1.68
N LEU A 339 -23.81 -0.68 -0.40
CA LEU A 339 -24.36 -1.53 0.66
C LEU A 339 -25.87 -1.35 0.79
N ILE A 340 -26.38 -0.12 0.81
CA ILE A 340 -27.81 0.17 0.90
C ILE A 340 -28.54 -0.39 -0.33
N ILE A 341 -28.04 -0.14 -1.55
CA ILE A 341 -28.61 -0.67 -2.80
C ILE A 341 -28.64 -2.20 -2.74
N SER A 342 -27.54 -2.82 -2.32
CA SER A 342 -27.45 -4.27 -2.18
C SER A 342 -28.45 -4.81 -1.16
N VAL A 343 -28.59 -4.19 0.02
CA VAL A 343 -29.59 -4.59 1.04
C VAL A 343 -31.00 -4.47 0.48
N LEU A 344 -31.34 -3.37 -0.18
CA LEU A 344 -32.67 -3.16 -0.79
C LEU A 344 -32.95 -4.18 -1.90
N THR A 345 -31.92 -4.49 -2.73
CA THR A 345 -32.03 -5.50 -3.78
C THR A 345 -32.31 -6.88 -3.20
N VAL A 346 -31.57 -7.29 -2.15
CA VAL A 346 -31.79 -8.56 -1.47
C VAL A 346 -33.16 -8.64 -0.86
N ILE A 347 -33.63 -7.57 -0.19
CA ILE A 347 -34.98 -7.50 0.38
C ILE A 347 -36.03 -7.61 -0.73
N ALA A 348 -35.88 -6.89 -1.85
CA ALA A 348 -36.78 -6.93 -3.00
C ALA A 348 -36.90 -8.35 -3.58
N ILE A 349 -35.80 -9.05 -3.70
CA ILE A 349 -35.77 -10.45 -4.18
C ILE A 349 -36.54 -11.37 -3.20
N LEU A 350 -36.29 -11.20 -1.90
CA LEU A 350 -37.02 -11.98 -0.88
C LEU A 350 -38.52 -11.72 -0.90
N LEU A 351 -38.93 -10.44 -1.11
CA LEU A 351 -40.33 -10.08 -1.27
C LEU A 351 -40.96 -10.77 -2.50
N PHE A 352 -40.22 -10.86 -3.61
CA PHE A 352 -40.67 -11.49 -4.84
C PHE A 352 -40.82 -13.02 -4.70
N PHE A 353 -39.84 -13.71 -4.12
CA PHE A 353 -39.87 -15.18 -4.05
C PHE A 353 -40.72 -15.74 -2.92
N ILE A 354 -40.78 -15.05 -1.76
CA ILE A 354 -41.41 -15.58 -0.53
C ILE A 354 -42.70 -14.80 -0.17
N GLY A 355 -42.92 -13.68 -0.85
CA GLY A 355 -44.03 -12.76 -0.58
C GLY A 355 -43.72 -11.75 0.52
N PHE A 356 -44.58 -10.71 0.58
CA PHE A 356 -44.27 -9.50 1.35
C PHE A 356 -44.01 -9.75 2.84
N LYS A 357 -44.87 -10.55 3.52
CA LYS A 357 -44.74 -10.78 4.97
C LYS A 357 -43.50 -11.56 5.36
N ASN A 358 -43.23 -12.66 4.66
CA ASN A 358 -42.10 -13.54 4.98
C ASN A 358 -40.80 -12.94 4.47
N GLY A 359 -40.80 -12.26 3.32
CA GLY A 359 -39.63 -11.59 2.77
C GLY A 359 -39.13 -10.45 3.67
N THR A 360 -40.03 -9.58 4.16
CA THR A 360 -39.68 -8.52 5.12
C THR A 360 -39.12 -9.09 6.42
N LEU A 361 -39.66 -10.19 6.91
CA LEU A 361 -39.22 -10.86 8.13
C LEU A 361 -37.79 -11.40 8.02
N ILE A 362 -37.49 -12.08 6.91
CA ILE A 362 -36.13 -12.60 6.66
C ILE A 362 -35.17 -11.44 6.39
N GLY A 363 -35.58 -10.45 5.59
CA GLY A 363 -34.78 -9.27 5.29
C GLY A 363 -34.42 -8.43 6.52
N SER A 364 -35.31 -8.37 7.53
CA SER A 364 -34.98 -7.69 8.80
C SER A 364 -33.80 -8.34 9.54
N GLY A 365 -33.65 -9.68 9.45
CA GLY A 365 -32.50 -10.39 10.04
C GLY A 365 -31.17 -9.95 9.44
N LEU A 366 -31.14 -9.60 8.16
CA LEU A 366 -29.97 -9.03 7.50
C LEU A 366 -29.57 -7.70 8.17
N ILE A 367 -30.54 -6.80 8.35
CA ILE A 367 -30.30 -5.48 8.97
C ILE A 367 -29.75 -5.65 10.40
N PHE A 368 -30.37 -6.49 11.22
CA PHE A 368 -29.88 -6.75 12.59
C PHE A 368 -28.47 -7.34 12.60
N SER A 369 -28.14 -8.22 11.66
CA SER A 369 -26.80 -8.81 11.55
C SER A 369 -25.75 -7.75 11.21
N ILE A 370 -26.05 -6.82 10.29
CA ILE A 370 -25.16 -5.72 9.93
C ILE A 370 -24.94 -4.80 11.14
N PHE A 371 -26.00 -4.37 11.82
CA PHE A 371 -25.86 -3.47 12.98
C PHE A 371 -25.12 -4.13 14.14
N ALA A 372 -25.36 -5.43 14.41
CA ALA A 372 -24.61 -6.18 15.40
C ALA A 372 -23.11 -6.29 15.03
N THR A 373 -22.81 -6.45 13.74
CA THR A 373 -21.43 -6.45 13.24
C THR A 373 -20.74 -5.12 13.47
N LEU A 374 -21.43 -3.98 13.20
CA LEU A 374 -20.87 -2.65 13.46
C LEU A 374 -20.55 -2.42 14.95
N ILE A 375 -21.40 -2.93 15.88
CA ILE A 375 -21.11 -2.86 17.32
C ILE A 375 -19.81 -3.59 17.65
N VAL A 376 -19.62 -4.80 17.12
CA VAL A 376 -18.40 -5.59 17.40
C VAL A 376 -17.19 -4.96 16.72
N MET A 377 -17.33 -4.45 15.51
CA MET A 377 -16.25 -3.72 14.83
C MET A 377 -15.76 -2.56 15.69
N MET A 378 -16.67 -1.74 16.22
CA MET A 378 -16.33 -0.64 17.11
C MET A 378 -15.62 -1.14 18.38
N ALA A 379 -16.13 -2.21 19.00
CA ALA A 379 -15.54 -2.78 20.21
C ALA A 379 -14.13 -3.38 19.97
N CYS A 380 -13.86 -3.88 18.75
CA CYS A 380 -12.56 -4.42 18.33
C CYS A 380 -11.62 -3.36 17.74
N GLY A 381 -12.02 -2.09 17.65
CA GLY A 381 -11.20 -1.03 17.06
C GLY A 381 -11.06 -1.12 15.53
N ILE A 382 -11.94 -1.85 14.85
CA ILE A 382 -11.93 -1.98 13.39
C ILE A 382 -12.65 -0.77 12.78
N ALA A 383 -11.93 0.06 12.03
CA ALA A 383 -12.47 1.24 11.38
C ALA A 383 -13.39 0.89 10.19
N LEU A 384 -14.26 1.83 9.81
CA LEU A 384 -14.96 1.82 8.53
C LEU A 384 -13.95 2.18 7.44
N GLN A 385 -13.67 1.23 6.57
CA GLN A 385 -12.75 1.38 5.45
C GLN A 385 -13.12 0.39 4.33
N ARG A 386 -12.54 0.53 3.15
CA ARG A 386 -12.91 -0.26 1.95
C ARG A 386 -13.05 -1.75 2.24
N MET A 387 -12.08 -2.38 2.92
CA MET A 387 -12.08 -3.83 3.16
C MET A 387 -13.20 -4.28 4.10
N SER A 388 -13.48 -3.48 5.14
CA SER A 388 -14.56 -3.79 6.09
C SER A 388 -15.95 -3.62 5.47
N LEU A 389 -16.16 -2.61 4.62
CA LEU A 389 -17.42 -2.39 3.92
C LEU A 389 -17.66 -3.46 2.83
N VAL A 390 -16.65 -3.78 2.04
CA VAL A 390 -16.71 -4.90 1.08
C VAL A 390 -16.98 -6.22 1.77
N ALA A 391 -16.41 -6.46 2.96
CA ALA A 391 -16.66 -7.65 3.76
C ALA A 391 -18.15 -7.77 4.14
N ILE A 392 -18.80 -6.67 4.53
CA ILE A 392 -20.24 -6.64 4.83
C ILE A 392 -21.04 -6.96 3.57
N ILE A 393 -20.67 -6.41 2.39
CA ILE A 393 -21.35 -6.68 1.12
C ILE A 393 -21.22 -8.16 0.72
N ILE A 394 -20.04 -8.74 0.86
CA ILE A 394 -19.82 -10.19 0.60
C ILE A 394 -20.65 -11.03 1.59
N ALA A 395 -20.54 -10.70 2.88
CA ALA A 395 -21.27 -11.42 3.92
C ALA A 395 -22.79 -11.35 3.70
N MET A 396 -23.31 -10.23 3.21
CA MET A 396 -24.75 -9.98 3.03
C MET A 396 -25.43 -11.07 2.20
N GLY A 397 -24.80 -11.53 1.12
CA GLY A 397 -25.32 -12.64 0.33
C GLY A 397 -25.49 -13.94 1.14
N MET A 398 -24.54 -14.18 2.08
CA MET A 398 -24.54 -15.37 2.93
C MET A 398 -25.39 -15.22 4.22
N LEU A 399 -25.64 -13.96 4.65
CA LEU A 399 -26.36 -13.66 5.91
C LEU A 399 -27.81 -14.13 5.88
N VAL A 400 -28.44 -14.02 4.75
CA VAL A 400 -29.86 -14.35 4.57
C VAL A 400 -30.12 -15.85 4.55
N ASP A 401 -29.14 -16.65 4.14
CA ASP A 401 -29.30 -18.09 3.91
C ASP A 401 -29.77 -18.86 5.17
N ASN A 402 -29.19 -18.55 6.34
CA ASN A 402 -29.56 -19.22 7.58
C ASN A 402 -31.04 -18.97 7.93
N ALA A 403 -31.49 -17.72 7.75
CA ALA A 403 -32.88 -17.34 8.01
C ALA A 403 -33.83 -17.96 6.97
N ILE A 404 -33.43 -18.06 5.69
CA ILE A 404 -34.20 -18.72 4.64
C ILE A 404 -34.44 -20.18 5.01
N VAL A 405 -33.39 -20.93 5.36
CA VAL A 405 -33.49 -22.38 5.66
C VAL A 405 -34.38 -22.63 6.87
N VAL A 406 -34.21 -21.86 7.97
CA VAL A 406 -35.04 -22.00 9.17
C VAL A 406 -36.49 -21.62 8.89
N SER A 407 -36.74 -20.53 8.16
CA SER A 407 -38.08 -20.06 7.81
C SER A 407 -38.79 -21.04 6.90
N ASP A 408 -38.16 -21.50 5.82
CA ASP A 408 -38.72 -22.47 4.88
C ASP A 408 -39.04 -23.79 5.56
N SER A 409 -38.13 -24.31 6.43
CA SER A 409 -38.38 -25.52 7.21
C SER A 409 -39.57 -25.35 8.17
N ALA A 410 -39.70 -24.19 8.81
CA ALA A 410 -40.86 -23.92 9.69
C ALA A 410 -42.17 -23.80 8.91
N LEU A 411 -42.14 -23.18 7.73
CA LEU A 411 -43.31 -23.09 6.85
C LEU A 411 -43.77 -24.46 6.36
N ILE A 412 -42.84 -25.27 5.84
CA ILE A 412 -43.11 -26.66 5.40
C ILE A 412 -43.75 -27.50 6.54
N ASN A 413 -43.20 -27.38 7.76
CA ASN A 413 -43.75 -28.08 8.92
C ASN A 413 -45.16 -27.61 9.27
N MET A 414 -45.45 -26.30 9.09
CA MET A 414 -46.79 -25.78 9.27
C MET A 414 -47.77 -26.24 8.16
N GLU A 415 -47.34 -26.29 6.92
CA GLU A 415 -48.06 -26.83 5.78
C GLU A 415 -48.37 -28.32 5.91
N ARG A 416 -47.48 -29.06 6.60
CA ARG A 416 -47.72 -30.47 7.00
C ARG A 416 -48.71 -30.63 8.16
N GLY A 417 -49.33 -29.53 8.63
CA GLY A 417 -50.40 -29.53 9.67
C GLY A 417 -49.89 -29.40 11.11
N MET A 418 -48.59 -29.22 11.36
CA MET A 418 -48.06 -29.04 12.71
C MET A 418 -48.52 -27.75 13.40
N ARG A 419 -48.68 -27.79 14.72
CA ARG A 419 -48.96 -26.57 15.50
C ARG A 419 -47.80 -25.61 15.35
N LYS A 420 -48.11 -24.30 15.11
CA LYS A 420 -47.13 -23.25 14.79
C LYS A 420 -45.85 -23.28 15.67
N ARG A 421 -46.02 -23.32 16.99
CA ARG A 421 -44.90 -23.37 17.95
C ARG A 421 -44.06 -24.62 17.84
N VAL A 422 -44.72 -25.78 17.58
CA VAL A 422 -44.06 -27.07 17.40
C VAL A 422 -43.27 -27.07 16.09
N ALA A 423 -43.88 -26.59 15.02
CA ALA A 423 -43.26 -26.47 13.71
C ALA A 423 -41.99 -25.63 13.76
N ILE A 424 -42.03 -24.46 14.44
CA ILE A 424 -40.87 -23.58 14.63
C ILE A 424 -39.75 -24.25 15.45
N MET A 425 -40.11 -24.85 16.59
CA MET A 425 -39.17 -25.53 17.48
C MET A 425 -38.49 -26.70 16.78
N GLN A 426 -39.22 -27.48 15.99
CA GLN A 426 -38.69 -28.60 15.23
C GLN A 426 -37.78 -28.11 14.10
N ALA A 427 -38.17 -27.08 13.35
CA ALA A 427 -37.33 -26.48 12.32
C ALA A 427 -35.97 -26.03 12.92
N CYS A 428 -36.01 -25.27 14.03
CA CYS A 428 -34.79 -24.84 14.70
C CYS A 428 -33.94 -26.02 15.22
N SER A 429 -34.57 -27.10 15.72
CA SER A 429 -33.81 -28.23 16.27
C SER A 429 -33.09 -29.04 15.19
N THR A 430 -33.72 -29.21 14.04
CA THR A 430 -33.14 -29.96 12.93
C THR A 430 -32.08 -29.20 12.17
N THR A 431 -32.21 -27.88 12.07
CA THR A 431 -31.32 -27.04 11.22
C THR A 431 -30.17 -26.39 12.00
N ALA A 432 -30.27 -26.21 13.32
CA ALA A 432 -29.29 -25.45 14.12
C ALA A 432 -27.86 -25.93 13.98
N LEU A 433 -27.60 -27.24 14.13
CA LEU A 433 -26.24 -27.81 14.08
C LEU A 433 -25.66 -27.84 12.65
N PRO A 434 -26.38 -28.30 11.61
CA PRO A 434 -25.91 -28.22 10.24
C PRO A 434 -25.58 -26.80 9.79
N LEU A 435 -26.43 -25.82 10.14
CA LEU A 435 -26.20 -24.40 9.80
C LEU A 435 -24.99 -23.81 10.55
N LEU A 436 -24.77 -24.19 11.83
CA LEU A 436 -23.57 -23.79 12.57
C LEU A 436 -22.30 -24.32 11.89
N ALA A 437 -22.28 -25.63 11.61
CA ALA A 437 -21.14 -26.25 10.94
C ALA A 437 -20.86 -25.61 9.58
N ALA A 438 -21.89 -25.38 8.78
CA ALA A 438 -21.77 -24.71 7.50
C ALA A 438 -21.28 -23.27 7.63
N THR A 439 -21.73 -22.54 8.67
CA THR A 439 -21.27 -21.17 8.96
C THR A 439 -19.81 -21.15 9.38
N VAL A 440 -19.39 -22.04 10.29
CA VAL A 440 -17.99 -22.15 10.72
C VAL A 440 -17.08 -22.55 9.56
N ILE A 441 -17.52 -23.49 8.71
CA ILE A 441 -16.76 -23.87 7.52
C ILE A 441 -16.60 -22.69 6.56
N ALA A 442 -17.66 -21.91 6.34
CA ALA A 442 -17.58 -20.71 5.49
C ALA A 442 -16.58 -19.67 6.03
N ILE A 443 -16.47 -19.53 7.36
CA ILE A 443 -15.44 -18.68 7.99
C ILE A 443 -14.04 -19.27 7.78
N LEU A 444 -13.89 -20.59 7.94
CA LEU A 444 -12.61 -21.30 7.81
C LEU A 444 -12.02 -21.23 6.40
N THR A 445 -12.82 -21.04 5.35
CA THR A 445 -12.30 -20.86 4.00
C THR A 445 -11.46 -19.59 3.84
N PHE A 446 -11.68 -18.57 4.69
CA PHE A 446 -10.89 -17.33 4.72
C PHE A 446 -9.69 -17.40 5.67
N LEU A 447 -9.55 -18.48 6.47
CA LEU A 447 -8.49 -18.61 7.46
C LEU A 447 -7.06 -18.47 6.89
N PRO A 448 -6.75 -19.00 5.69
CA PRO A 448 -5.42 -18.82 5.08
C PRO A 448 -5.03 -17.36 4.88
N ILE A 449 -6.00 -16.49 4.57
CA ILE A 449 -5.77 -15.04 4.42
C ILE A 449 -5.48 -14.42 5.79
N TYR A 450 -6.27 -14.75 6.80
CA TYR A 450 -6.14 -14.17 8.15
C TYR A 450 -4.79 -14.48 8.81
N TYR A 451 -4.27 -15.68 8.62
CA TYR A 451 -2.98 -16.10 9.18
C TYR A 451 -1.78 -15.80 8.27
N SER A 452 -2.00 -15.27 7.07
CA SER A 452 -0.91 -14.86 6.19
C SER A 452 -0.10 -13.73 6.82
N PRO A 453 1.20 -13.90 7.08
CA PRO A 453 2.05 -12.88 7.70
C PRO A 453 2.44 -11.76 6.73
N HIS A 454 2.06 -11.88 5.46
CA HIS A 454 2.34 -10.89 4.43
C HIS A 454 1.47 -9.63 4.61
N ILE A 455 1.93 -8.46 4.14
CA ILE A 455 1.19 -7.19 4.17
C ILE A 455 -0.22 -7.35 3.59
N THR A 456 -0.38 -8.11 2.51
CA THR A 456 -1.69 -8.40 1.92
C THR A 456 -2.63 -9.15 2.87
N GLY A 457 -2.09 -10.02 3.74
CA GLY A 457 -2.86 -10.67 4.79
C GLY A 457 -3.33 -9.69 5.86
N GLU A 458 -2.48 -8.75 6.26
CA GLU A 458 -2.83 -7.68 7.20
C GLU A 458 -3.93 -6.77 6.62
N LEU A 459 -3.81 -6.35 5.37
CA LEU A 459 -4.82 -5.54 4.65
C LEU A 459 -6.20 -6.23 4.61
N LEU A 460 -6.24 -7.54 4.38
CA LEU A 460 -7.49 -8.31 4.34
C LEU A 460 -7.92 -8.90 5.70
N SER A 461 -7.16 -8.74 6.76
CA SER A 461 -7.49 -9.30 8.08
C SER A 461 -8.85 -8.80 8.58
N SER A 462 -9.13 -7.52 8.40
CA SER A 462 -10.41 -6.90 8.76
C SER A 462 -11.58 -7.52 7.97
N LEU A 463 -11.38 -7.85 6.69
CA LEU A 463 -12.38 -8.51 5.85
C LEU A 463 -12.76 -9.87 6.46
N VAL A 464 -11.78 -10.68 6.87
CA VAL A 464 -12.03 -12.01 7.44
C VAL A 464 -12.78 -11.92 8.78
N VAL A 465 -12.37 -10.98 9.65
CA VAL A 465 -13.02 -10.77 10.95
C VAL A 465 -14.46 -10.31 10.76
N VAL A 466 -14.69 -9.33 9.89
CA VAL A 466 -16.03 -8.77 9.64
C VAL A 466 -16.97 -9.82 9.03
N ILE A 467 -16.51 -10.61 8.05
CA ILE A 467 -17.28 -11.73 7.51
C ILE A 467 -17.60 -12.74 8.61
N GLY A 468 -16.60 -13.13 9.42
CA GLY A 468 -16.76 -14.10 10.48
C GLY A 468 -17.81 -13.68 11.53
N VAL A 469 -17.71 -12.46 12.02
CA VAL A 469 -18.65 -11.87 12.97
C VAL A 469 -20.06 -11.77 12.37
N SER A 470 -20.16 -11.28 11.15
CA SER A 470 -21.43 -11.14 10.44
C SER A 470 -22.16 -12.49 10.29
N LEU A 471 -21.45 -13.52 9.84
CA LEU A 471 -22.00 -14.85 9.64
C LEU A 471 -22.43 -15.50 10.96
N MET A 472 -21.67 -15.32 12.05
CA MET A 472 -22.04 -15.80 13.37
C MET A 472 -23.32 -15.15 13.88
N PHE A 473 -23.48 -13.84 13.71
CA PHE A 473 -24.73 -13.15 14.06
C PHE A 473 -25.91 -13.60 13.20
N SER A 474 -25.69 -13.85 11.91
CA SER A 474 -26.72 -14.44 11.05
C SER A 474 -27.24 -15.76 11.61
N TRP A 475 -26.35 -16.65 12.04
CA TRP A 475 -26.77 -17.91 12.68
C TRP A 475 -27.53 -17.68 13.98
N VAL A 476 -27.08 -16.76 14.84
CA VAL A 476 -27.76 -16.41 16.09
C VAL A 476 -29.16 -15.86 15.80
N PHE A 477 -29.31 -14.93 14.86
CA PHE A 477 -30.61 -14.31 14.53
C PHE A 477 -31.53 -15.28 13.79
N ALA A 478 -31.01 -16.19 13.00
CA ALA A 478 -31.80 -17.28 12.40
C ALA A 478 -32.46 -18.18 13.45
N LEU A 479 -31.86 -18.31 14.66
CA LEU A 479 -32.38 -19.12 15.76
C LEU A 479 -33.11 -18.30 16.86
N THR A 480 -33.07 -16.99 16.81
CA THR A 480 -33.69 -16.11 17.83
C THR A 480 -34.72 -15.17 17.21
N GLN A 481 -34.31 -14.25 16.37
CA GLN A 481 -35.18 -13.23 15.74
C GLN A 481 -36.14 -13.86 14.72
N THR A 482 -35.62 -14.72 13.81
CA THR A 482 -36.45 -15.34 12.77
C THR A 482 -37.59 -16.18 13.34
N PRO A 483 -37.36 -17.13 14.31
CA PRO A 483 -38.46 -17.85 14.97
C PRO A 483 -39.44 -16.96 15.72
N PHE A 484 -38.97 -15.91 16.37
CA PHE A 484 -39.80 -14.95 17.07
C PHE A 484 -40.73 -14.21 16.09
N PHE A 485 -40.22 -13.73 14.97
CA PHE A 485 -41.01 -13.02 13.96
C PHE A 485 -41.97 -13.97 13.23
N ILE A 486 -41.58 -15.22 12.94
CA ILE A 486 -42.47 -16.21 12.38
C ILE A 486 -43.66 -16.42 13.37
N GLN A 487 -43.36 -16.54 14.68
CA GLN A 487 -44.42 -16.74 15.69
C GLN A 487 -45.40 -15.57 15.76
N GLU A 488 -44.96 -14.31 15.62
CA GLU A 488 -45.83 -13.15 15.78
C GLU A 488 -46.55 -12.79 14.48
N PHE A 489 -45.88 -12.80 13.33
CA PHE A 489 -46.38 -12.18 12.10
C PHE A 489 -46.86 -13.15 11.03
N VAL A 490 -46.43 -14.42 11.02
CA VAL A 490 -46.85 -15.41 10.00
C VAL A 490 -48.18 -16.04 10.42
N ARG A 491 -49.17 -16.09 9.50
CA ARG A 491 -50.43 -16.78 9.72
C ARG A 491 -50.31 -18.28 9.49
N ARG A 492 -51.16 -19.09 10.15
CA ARG A 492 -51.26 -20.50 9.81
C ARG A 492 -51.89 -20.68 8.43
N PRO A 493 -51.45 -21.66 7.62
CA PRO A 493 -52.13 -22.06 6.40
C PRO A 493 -53.58 -22.49 6.73
N ARG A 494 -54.52 -22.19 5.84
CA ARG A 494 -55.90 -22.64 5.99
C ARG A 494 -55.99 -24.14 5.67
N PRO A 495 -57.01 -24.89 6.22
CA PRO A 495 -57.19 -26.31 5.96
C PRO A 495 -57.30 -26.68 4.47
N GLU A 496 -57.78 -25.75 3.65
CA GLU A 496 -57.88 -25.89 2.19
C GLU A 496 -56.53 -25.81 1.48
N GLU A 497 -55.59 -25.03 2.02
CA GLU A 497 -54.20 -24.88 1.52
C GLU A 497 -53.34 -26.11 1.88
N LEU A 498 -53.72 -26.88 2.89
CA LEU A 498 -53.05 -28.10 3.35
C LEU A 498 -53.26 -29.30 2.41
N LYS A 499 -54.19 -29.23 1.47
CA LYS A 499 -54.55 -30.31 0.52
C LYS A 499 -53.77 -30.28 -0.80
N ALA A 500 -53.04 -29.20 -1.10
CA ALA A 500 -52.21 -29.13 -2.30
C ALA A 500 -50.94 -29.98 -2.08
N ALA A 501 -50.61 -30.84 -3.05
CA ALA A 501 -49.37 -31.57 -3.02
C ALA A 501 -48.16 -30.62 -3.05
N LEU A 502 -47.37 -30.62 -2.00
CA LEU A 502 -46.13 -29.86 -1.90
C LEU A 502 -45.24 -30.25 -3.09
N PHE A 503 -44.76 -29.26 -3.86
CA PHE A 503 -43.83 -29.44 -4.99
C PHE A 503 -44.36 -30.15 -6.24
N ASP A 504 -45.66 -30.00 -6.60
CA ASP A 504 -46.33 -30.66 -7.74
C ASP A 504 -46.57 -29.76 -8.94
N GLY A 505 -45.85 -28.62 -9.04
CA GLY A 505 -45.95 -27.69 -10.15
C GLY A 505 -45.19 -28.13 -11.41
N LYS A 506 -45.59 -27.61 -12.60
CA LYS A 506 -44.96 -27.90 -13.91
C LYS A 506 -43.43 -27.75 -13.89
N TYR A 507 -42.93 -26.76 -13.15
CA TYR A 507 -41.47 -26.55 -13.02
C TYR A 507 -40.78 -27.64 -12.21
N TYR A 508 -41.35 -28.08 -11.10
CA TYR A 508 -40.83 -29.14 -10.28
C TYR A 508 -40.81 -30.48 -11.01
N ASN A 509 -41.85 -30.75 -11.80
CA ASN A 509 -41.94 -31.98 -12.62
C ASN A 509 -40.87 -31.99 -13.74
N ARG A 510 -40.65 -30.85 -14.43
CA ARG A 510 -39.55 -30.74 -15.38
C ARG A 510 -38.19 -30.94 -14.74
N PHE A 511 -37.95 -30.34 -13.58
CA PHE A 511 -36.73 -30.51 -12.82
C PHE A 511 -36.52 -31.96 -12.34
N ARG A 512 -37.61 -32.61 -11.87
CA ARG A 512 -37.59 -34.01 -11.48
C ARG A 512 -37.20 -34.90 -12.67
N ASN A 513 -37.74 -34.66 -13.85
CA ASN A 513 -37.34 -35.38 -15.07
C ASN A 513 -35.89 -35.18 -15.46
N ALA A 514 -35.38 -33.96 -15.33
CA ALA A 514 -33.95 -33.68 -15.56
C ALA A 514 -33.06 -34.41 -14.56
N LEU A 515 -33.45 -34.46 -13.29
CA LEU A 515 -32.71 -35.25 -12.26
C LEU A 515 -32.72 -36.75 -12.57
N HIS A 516 -33.83 -37.28 -13.02
CA HIS A 516 -33.91 -38.68 -13.45
C HIS A 516 -32.95 -38.94 -14.59
N TRP A 517 -32.85 -38.06 -15.58
CA TRP A 517 -31.92 -38.20 -16.70
C TRP A 517 -30.47 -38.19 -16.23
N VAL A 518 -30.07 -37.23 -15.35
CA VAL A 518 -28.74 -37.11 -14.77
C VAL A 518 -28.36 -38.35 -13.95
N LEU A 519 -29.30 -38.82 -13.11
CA LEU A 519 -29.09 -40.03 -12.30
C LEU A 519 -29.00 -41.31 -13.13
N ARG A 520 -29.63 -41.35 -14.31
CA ARG A 520 -29.52 -42.47 -15.25
C ARG A 520 -28.21 -42.45 -16.06
N HIS A 521 -27.72 -41.27 -16.43
CA HIS A 521 -26.54 -41.09 -17.25
C HIS A 521 -25.34 -40.48 -16.48
N ARG A 522 -25.04 -41.00 -15.29
CA ARG A 522 -24.03 -40.46 -14.35
C ARG A 522 -22.64 -40.31 -14.98
N SER A 523 -22.20 -41.35 -15.73
CA SER A 523 -20.88 -41.32 -16.36
C SER A 523 -20.76 -40.21 -17.40
N VAL A 524 -21.85 -39.96 -18.17
CA VAL A 524 -21.87 -38.86 -19.14
C VAL A 524 -21.80 -37.50 -18.42
N THR A 525 -22.58 -37.34 -17.34
CA THR A 525 -22.58 -36.08 -16.56
C THR A 525 -21.21 -35.81 -15.94
N ILE A 526 -20.57 -36.80 -15.31
CA ILE A 526 -19.26 -36.64 -14.69
C ILE A 526 -18.17 -36.45 -15.75
N GLY A 527 -18.25 -37.19 -16.88
CA GLY A 527 -17.30 -37.03 -17.99
C GLY A 527 -17.38 -35.65 -18.64
N SER A 528 -18.60 -35.10 -18.85
CA SER A 528 -18.75 -33.74 -19.39
C SER A 528 -18.20 -32.67 -18.44
N LEU A 529 -18.38 -32.84 -17.14
CA LEU A 529 -17.82 -31.92 -16.13
C LEU A 529 -16.30 -31.98 -16.08
N ALA A 530 -15.70 -33.19 -16.20
CA ALA A 530 -14.25 -33.32 -16.25
C ALA A 530 -13.67 -32.62 -17.50
N ILE A 531 -14.33 -32.77 -18.67
CA ILE A 531 -13.93 -32.03 -19.88
C ILE A 531 -14.09 -30.52 -19.67
N MET A 532 -15.20 -30.04 -19.11
CA MET A 532 -15.38 -28.60 -18.82
C MET A 532 -14.34 -28.08 -17.85
N LEU A 533 -13.95 -28.86 -16.84
CA LEU A 533 -12.88 -28.46 -15.90
C LEU A 533 -11.53 -28.35 -16.61
N ILE A 534 -11.19 -29.28 -17.49
CA ILE A 534 -9.96 -29.22 -18.27
C ILE A 534 -9.96 -28.01 -19.21
N LEU A 535 -11.08 -27.77 -19.89
CA LEU A 535 -11.23 -26.58 -20.74
C LEU A 535 -11.14 -25.28 -19.92
N SER A 536 -11.74 -25.26 -18.74
CA SER A 536 -11.65 -24.13 -17.82
C SER A 536 -10.20 -23.90 -17.37
N ALA A 537 -9.49 -24.95 -16.96
CA ALA A 537 -8.08 -24.84 -16.58
C ALA A 537 -7.21 -24.32 -17.75
N TRP A 538 -7.49 -24.76 -18.96
CA TRP A 538 -6.82 -24.26 -20.16
C TRP A 538 -7.15 -22.78 -20.43
N SER A 539 -8.39 -22.37 -20.20
CA SER A 539 -8.86 -20.99 -20.44
C SER A 539 -8.23 -19.96 -19.50
N PHE A 540 -7.75 -20.38 -18.31
CA PHE A 540 -6.99 -19.51 -17.41
C PHE A 540 -5.68 -18.96 -18.02
N LYS A 541 -5.21 -19.56 -19.13
CA LYS A 541 -4.08 -19.03 -19.89
C LYS A 541 -4.41 -17.69 -20.58
N PHE A 542 -5.68 -17.48 -20.92
CA PHE A 542 -6.14 -16.27 -21.62
C PHE A 542 -6.63 -15.17 -20.67
N ILE A 543 -6.72 -15.45 -19.37
CA ILE A 543 -7.16 -14.47 -18.38
C ILE A 543 -5.93 -13.70 -17.92
N PRO A 544 -5.92 -12.34 -18.02
CA PRO A 544 -4.82 -11.52 -17.55
C PRO A 544 -4.61 -11.72 -16.05
N LYS A 545 -3.35 -11.75 -15.62
CA LYS A 545 -2.97 -11.96 -14.22
C LYS A 545 -2.33 -10.69 -13.68
N VAL A 546 -3.10 -9.92 -12.92
CA VAL A 546 -2.65 -8.71 -12.24
C VAL A 546 -2.84 -8.90 -10.75
N PHE A 547 -1.77 -8.70 -9.97
CA PHE A 547 -1.83 -8.98 -8.51
C PHE A 547 -2.84 -8.07 -7.80
N VAL A 548 -2.70 -6.77 -7.95
CA VAL A 548 -3.61 -5.75 -7.43
C VAL A 548 -3.90 -4.76 -8.56
N PRO A 549 -5.15 -4.48 -8.87
CA PRO A 549 -5.50 -3.55 -9.94
C PRO A 549 -5.18 -2.10 -9.54
N ALA A 550 -4.88 -1.27 -10.54
CA ALA A 550 -4.73 0.16 -10.36
C ALA A 550 -6.08 0.82 -10.02
N LEU A 551 -6.04 1.88 -9.22
CA LEU A 551 -7.20 2.66 -8.84
C LEU A 551 -7.52 3.74 -9.88
N GLU A 552 -8.78 4.03 -10.09
CA GLU A 552 -9.22 5.20 -10.86
C GLU A 552 -9.49 6.37 -9.90
N LYS A 553 -8.45 7.19 -9.71
CA LYS A 553 -8.51 8.45 -8.96
C LYS A 553 -8.43 9.64 -9.90
N GLN A 554 -8.76 10.83 -9.41
CA GLN A 554 -8.57 12.10 -10.12
C GLN A 554 -7.09 12.44 -10.30
N TYR A 555 -6.20 11.67 -9.69
CA TYR A 555 -4.76 11.90 -9.62
C TYR A 555 -3.98 10.80 -10.31
N PHE A 556 -2.85 11.19 -10.91
CA PHE A 556 -1.78 10.28 -11.32
C PHE A 556 -0.44 10.99 -11.17
N THR A 557 0.67 10.23 -11.16
CA THR A 557 2.01 10.79 -11.06
C THR A 557 2.80 10.56 -12.35
N VAL A 558 3.68 11.51 -12.65
CA VAL A 558 4.66 11.40 -13.72
C VAL A 558 6.04 11.52 -13.08
N ASP A 559 6.78 10.42 -13.06
CA ASP A 559 8.16 10.40 -12.60
C ASP A 559 9.11 10.60 -13.77
N MET A 560 10.11 11.44 -13.57
CA MET A 560 11.11 11.79 -14.57
C MET A 560 12.52 11.62 -14.02
N TRP A 561 13.38 10.92 -14.75
CA TRP A 561 14.82 10.82 -14.47
C TRP A 561 15.60 11.33 -15.69
N LEU A 562 16.50 12.24 -15.44
CA LEU A 562 17.56 12.63 -16.37
C LEU A 562 18.80 11.73 -16.16
N PRO A 563 19.78 11.75 -17.07
CA PRO A 563 21.02 11.02 -16.87
C PRO A 563 21.68 11.36 -15.53
N GLU A 564 22.33 10.37 -14.91
CA GLU A 564 23.06 10.59 -13.66
C GLU A 564 24.14 11.65 -13.82
N GLY A 565 24.31 12.48 -12.80
CA GLY A 565 25.22 13.63 -12.86
C GLY A 565 24.56 14.92 -13.36
N THR A 566 23.30 14.89 -13.79
CA THR A 566 22.55 16.08 -14.16
C THR A 566 22.34 16.99 -12.95
N ASN A 567 22.56 18.26 -13.15
CA ASN A 567 22.38 19.27 -12.10
C ASN A 567 20.88 19.56 -11.87
N ILE A 568 20.52 19.91 -10.64
CA ILE A 568 19.13 20.12 -10.23
C ILE A 568 18.43 21.24 -11.00
N ASN A 569 19.15 22.27 -11.44
CA ASN A 569 18.60 23.40 -12.21
C ASN A 569 18.15 22.94 -13.61
N GLU A 570 18.89 22.01 -14.24
CA GLU A 570 18.50 21.42 -15.52
C GLU A 570 17.30 20.50 -15.34
N THR A 571 17.28 19.75 -14.23
CA THR A 571 16.12 18.92 -13.86
C THR A 571 14.88 19.77 -13.61
N ASP A 572 15.02 20.92 -12.92
CA ASP A 572 13.93 21.89 -12.72
C ASP A 572 13.43 22.47 -14.04
N ARG A 573 14.35 22.86 -14.94
CA ARG A 573 14.01 23.38 -16.26
C ARG A 573 13.20 22.37 -17.09
N MET A 574 13.67 21.14 -17.12
CA MET A 574 13.01 20.06 -17.87
C MET A 574 11.67 19.67 -17.24
N ALA A 575 11.63 19.54 -15.91
CA ALA A 575 10.40 19.23 -15.18
C ALA A 575 9.35 20.33 -15.31
N SER A 576 9.76 21.59 -15.28
CA SER A 576 8.87 22.74 -15.51
C SER A 576 8.30 22.74 -16.92
N SER A 577 9.12 22.46 -17.95
CA SER A 577 8.66 22.33 -19.35
C SER A 577 7.63 21.21 -19.50
N LEU A 578 7.88 20.06 -18.84
CA LEU A 578 6.96 18.93 -18.84
C LEU A 578 5.65 19.24 -18.09
N ALA A 579 5.75 19.92 -16.95
CA ALA A 579 4.59 20.35 -16.16
C ALA A 579 3.72 21.34 -16.94
N ASP A 580 4.33 22.29 -17.65
CA ASP A 580 3.63 23.26 -18.52
C ASP A 580 2.92 22.56 -19.68
N TYR A 581 3.55 21.54 -20.27
CA TYR A 581 2.91 20.71 -21.29
C TYR A 581 1.67 20.01 -20.75
N ILE A 582 1.78 19.38 -19.56
CA ILE A 582 0.66 18.68 -18.94
C ILE A 582 -0.46 19.66 -18.54
N ARG A 583 -0.10 20.83 -17.99
CA ARG A 583 -1.04 21.90 -17.63
C ARG A 583 -1.82 22.46 -18.81
N GLY A 584 -1.25 22.41 -20.02
CA GLY A 584 -1.91 22.84 -21.25
C GLY A 584 -3.09 21.97 -21.70
N HIS A 585 -3.32 20.82 -21.09
CA HIS A 585 -4.48 19.97 -21.38
C HIS A 585 -5.72 20.40 -20.59
N GLU A 586 -6.88 20.42 -21.26
CA GLU A 586 -8.15 20.86 -20.64
C GLU A 586 -8.61 19.99 -19.47
N GLU A 587 -8.20 18.74 -19.42
CA GLU A 587 -8.51 17.77 -18.39
C GLU A 587 -7.80 18.06 -17.06
N THR A 588 -6.71 18.84 -17.12
CA THR A 588 -5.89 19.16 -15.95
C THR A 588 -6.54 20.25 -15.10
N GLU A 589 -6.61 20.01 -13.78
CA GLU A 589 -7.02 21.01 -12.79
C GLU A 589 -5.83 21.70 -12.14
N MET A 590 -4.81 20.94 -11.75
CA MET A 590 -3.61 21.44 -11.06
C MET A 590 -2.41 20.52 -11.34
N VAL A 591 -1.23 21.11 -11.35
CA VAL A 591 0.05 20.40 -11.49
C VAL A 591 0.99 20.79 -10.36
N SER A 592 1.41 19.82 -9.55
CA SER A 592 2.42 20.02 -8.51
C SER A 592 3.71 19.29 -8.89
N THR A 593 4.83 20.01 -8.92
CA THR A 593 6.14 19.51 -9.36
C THR A 593 7.11 19.47 -8.18
N TYR A 594 7.76 18.34 -7.99
CA TYR A 594 8.74 18.05 -6.95
C TYR A 594 10.05 17.68 -7.61
N ILE A 595 11.12 18.42 -7.34
CA ILE A 595 12.41 18.27 -8.00
C ILE A 595 13.48 17.93 -6.96
N GLY A 596 14.38 17.02 -7.29
CA GLY A 596 15.51 16.62 -6.46
C GLY A 596 15.17 15.58 -5.38
N ARG A 597 13.90 15.33 -5.08
CA ARG A 597 13.43 14.35 -4.10
C ARG A 597 11.93 14.12 -4.27
N THR A 598 11.43 12.92 -3.92
CA THR A 598 9.98 12.70 -3.83
C THR A 598 9.34 13.57 -2.75
N PRO A 599 8.06 13.98 -2.93
CA PRO A 599 7.31 14.62 -1.86
C PRO A 599 7.12 13.70 -0.66
N PRO A 600 6.68 14.23 0.49
CA PRO A 600 6.20 13.41 1.60
C PRO A 600 5.18 12.39 1.12
N ARG A 601 5.18 11.19 1.71
CA ARG A 601 4.30 10.11 1.28
C ARG A 601 2.83 10.44 1.57
N TYR A 602 2.16 11.09 0.64
CA TYR A 602 0.74 11.48 0.79
C TYR A 602 -0.23 10.34 0.44
N TYR A 603 0.24 9.28 -0.24
CA TYR A 603 -0.55 8.09 -0.55
C TYR A 603 0.30 6.81 -0.45
N LEU A 604 -0.38 5.69 -0.20
CA LEU A 604 0.25 4.38 0.05
C LEU A 604 1.20 3.93 -1.07
N SER A 605 0.80 4.08 -2.33
CA SER A 605 1.60 3.60 -3.47
C SER A 605 2.77 4.51 -3.84
N ASN A 606 2.93 5.69 -3.22
CA ASN A 606 4.06 6.56 -3.53
C ASN A 606 5.38 5.92 -3.08
N VAL A 607 6.31 5.78 -4.03
CA VAL A 607 7.69 5.38 -3.74
C VAL A 607 8.44 6.58 -3.18
N SER A 608 9.22 6.38 -2.13
CA SER A 608 10.05 7.43 -1.54
C SER A 608 11.50 7.28 -2.00
N PHE A 609 11.93 8.19 -2.88
CA PHE A 609 13.33 8.34 -3.25
C PHE A 609 13.99 9.42 -2.39
N GLY A 610 15.22 9.16 -1.94
CA GLY A 610 16.06 10.13 -1.28
C GLY A 610 16.50 11.27 -2.22
N PRO A 611 17.36 12.20 -1.78
CA PRO A 611 17.86 13.27 -2.62
C PRO A 611 18.56 12.75 -3.89
N GLN A 612 18.11 13.19 -5.06
CA GLN A 612 18.63 12.84 -6.39
C GLN A 612 18.47 14.04 -7.31
N SER A 613 19.55 14.73 -7.64
CA SER A 613 19.50 15.96 -8.45
C SER A 613 18.88 15.77 -9.84
N ASN A 614 18.95 14.57 -10.40
CA ASN A 614 18.44 14.20 -11.73
C ASN A 614 16.98 13.70 -11.72
N TYR A 615 16.28 13.75 -10.58
CA TYR A 615 14.92 13.22 -10.43
C TYR A 615 13.89 14.32 -10.22
N ALA A 616 12.73 14.18 -10.85
CA ALA A 616 11.54 14.96 -10.56
C ALA A 616 10.28 14.09 -10.58
N GLN A 617 9.30 14.45 -9.75
CA GLN A 617 7.94 13.90 -9.78
C GLN A 617 6.93 15.00 -10.00
N ILE A 618 5.97 14.75 -10.88
CA ILE A 618 4.86 15.65 -11.15
C ILE A 618 3.58 14.94 -10.70
N LEU A 619 2.86 15.52 -9.76
CA LEU A 619 1.52 15.09 -9.40
C LEU A 619 0.51 15.89 -10.21
N VAL A 620 -0.29 15.18 -10.99
CA VAL A 620 -1.33 15.77 -11.83
C VAL A 620 -2.68 15.51 -11.19
N LYS A 621 -3.43 16.57 -10.92
CA LYS A 621 -4.82 16.53 -10.50
C LYS A 621 -5.69 16.89 -11.69
N CYS A 622 -6.63 15.98 -12.04
CA CYS A 622 -7.59 16.19 -13.11
C CYS A 622 -8.96 16.59 -12.54
N LYS A 623 -9.81 17.17 -13.37
CA LYS A 623 -11.18 17.60 -13.00
C LYS A 623 -12.05 16.43 -12.57
N THR A 624 -11.92 15.28 -13.24
CA THR A 624 -12.65 14.05 -12.89
C THR A 624 -11.72 12.83 -13.01
N SER A 625 -12.13 11.70 -12.42
CA SER A 625 -11.39 10.43 -12.57
C SER A 625 -11.42 9.91 -14.02
N LYS A 626 -12.44 10.26 -14.81
CA LYS A 626 -12.52 9.94 -16.24
C LYS A 626 -11.46 10.72 -17.02
N ASP A 627 -11.35 12.02 -16.76
CA ASP A 627 -10.34 12.88 -17.40
C ASP A 627 -8.93 12.39 -17.05
N SER A 628 -8.71 11.98 -15.80
CA SER A 628 -7.44 11.39 -15.37
C SER A 628 -7.11 10.12 -16.16
N LYS A 629 -8.08 9.26 -16.43
CA LYS A 629 -7.89 8.05 -17.23
C LYS A 629 -7.53 8.36 -18.68
N GLU A 630 -8.23 9.30 -19.30
CA GLU A 630 -8.02 9.70 -20.68
C GLU A 630 -6.67 10.40 -20.86
N LEU A 631 -6.36 11.36 -19.99
CA LEU A 631 -5.08 12.08 -20.02
C LEU A 631 -3.89 11.15 -19.73
N HIS A 632 -4.01 10.27 -18.74
CA HIS A 632 -3.00 9.27 -18.43
C HIS A 632 -2.67 8.39 -19.67
N ALA A 633 -3.69 7.88 -20.36
CA ALA A 633 -3.49 7.06 -21.56
C ALA A 633 -2.82 7.85 -22.68
N LEU A 634 -3.25 9.09 -22.91
CA LEU A 634 -2.67 9.99 -23.91
C LEU A 634 -1.19 10.28 -23.62
N LEU A 635 -0.87 10.59 -22.36
CA LEU A 635 0.50 10.93 -21.97
C LEU A 635 1.45 9.73 -22.07
N GLN A 636 1.00 8.51 -21.77
CA GLN A 636 1.82 7.31 -21.91
C GLN A 636 2.38 7.12 -23.33
N ASP A 637 1.61 7.50 -24.36
CA ASP A 637 2.00 7.34 -25.75
C ASP A 637 2.74 8.57 -26.29
N SER A 638 2.32 9.79 -25.91
CA SER A 638 2.80 11.03 -26.50
C SER A 638 4.05 11.61 -25.83
N ILE A 639 4.20 11.40 -24.52
CA ILE A 639 5.21 12.10 -23.71
C ILE A 639 6.64 11.72 -24.12
N ARG A 640 6.88 10.46 -24.46
CA ARG A 640 8.20 9.95 -24.86
C ARG A 640 8.64 10.45 -26.25
N GLN A 641 7.67 10.73 -27.12
CA GLN A 641 7.98 11.28 -28.44
C GLN A 641 8.40 12.74 -28.33
N LYS A 642 7.79 13.48 -27.40
CA LYS A 642 8.08 14.88 -27.18
C LYS A 642 9.31 15.12 -26.32
N TYR A 643 9.55 14.24 -25.34
CA TYR A 643 10.67 14.29 -24.40
C TYR A 643 11.47 12.97 -24.48
N PRO A 644 12.35 12.80 -25.49
CA PRO A 644 13.07 11.53 -25.69
C PRO A 644 14.26 11.35 -24.73
N GLU A 645 14.81 12.43 -24.19
CA GLU A 645 16.00 12.41 -23.34
C GLU A 645 15.74 11.83 -21.94
N PRO A 646 14.74 12.31 -21.15
CA PRO A 646 14.47 11.78 -19.84
C PRO A 646 13.76 10.42 -19.89
N LEU A 647 14.05 9.60 -18.90
CA LEU A 647 13.21 8.45 -18.59
C LEU A 647 11.94 8.94 -17.90
N ILE A 648 10.79 8.75 -18.53
CA ILE A 648 9.50 9.19 -17.98
C ILE A 648 8.61 7.99 -17.74
N LYS A 649 8.00 7.94 -16.55
CA LYS A 649 6.98 6.96 -16.16
C LYS A 649 5.71 7.67 -15.72
N VAL A 650 4.58 7.28 -16.30
CA VAL A 650 3.26 7.77 -15.91
C VAL A 650 2.59 6.66 -15.08
N ASN A 651 2.40 6.91 -13.79
CA ASN A 651 1.92 5.91 -12.83
C ASN A 651 0.53 6.26 -12.30
N LYS A 652 -0.34 5.26 -12.23
CA LYS A 652 -1.60 5.32 -11.49
C LYS A 652 -1.38 4.97 -10.02
N PHE A 653 -2.31 5.35 -9.16
CA PHE A 653 -2.32 4.91 -7.78
C PHE A 653 -2.78 3.45 -7.69
N GLU A 654 -2.18 2.70 -6.79
CA GLU A 654 -2.47 1.29 -6.52
C GLU A 654 -2.75 1.06 -5.04
N LEU A 655 -3.41 -0.06 -4.71
CA LEU A 655 -3.66 -0.48 -3.31
C LEU A 655 -2.46 -1.19 -2.67
N SER A 656 -1.36 -1.31 -3.39
CA SER A 656 -0.10 -1.87 -2.88
C SER A 656 1.02 -0.84 -3.03
N PRO A 657 2.06 -0.89 -2.18
CA PRO A 657 3.25 -0.08 -2.40
C PRO A 657 3.85 -0.38 -3.78
N LEU A 658 4.13 0.67 -4.54
CA LEU A 658 4.85 0.54 -5.80
C LEU A 658 6.33 0.20 -5.52
N THR A 659 6.91 -0.59 -6.41
CA THR A 659 8.35 -0.82 -6.48
C THR A 659 8.99 0.09 -7.54
N GLU A 660 10.29 0.31 -7.47
CA GLU A 660 11.03 1.12 -8.44
C GLU A 660 10.89 0.57 -9.87
N ALA A 661 10.86 -0.76 -9.99
CA ALA A 661 10.53 -1.47 -11.22
C ALA A 661 9.56 -2.62 -10.96
N VAL A 662 8.86 -3.05 -11.99
CA VAL A 662 7.90 -4.15 -11.90
C VAL A 662 8.63 -5.50 -11.92
N ILE A 663 9.68 -5.61 -12.74
CA ILE A 663 10.49 -6.82 -12.91
C ILE A 663 11.95 -6.43 -12.67
N GLU A 664 12.62 -7.15 -11.78
CA GLU A 664 14.04 -7.01 -11.48
C GLU A 664 14.74 -8.36 -11.58
N ALA A 665 15.72 -8.45 -12.48
CA ALA A 665 16.66 -9.56 -12.59
C ALA A 665 17.93 -9.18 -11.83
N ARG A 666 18.08 -9.65 -10.60
CA ARG A 666 19.16 -9.24 -9.67
C ARG A 666 20.30 -10.21 -9.67
N PHE A 667 21.49 -9.68 -9.91
CA PHE A 667 22.78 -10.39 -9.87
C PHE A 667 23.54 -9.97 -8.62
N LEU A 668 24.17 -10.94 -7.96
CA LEU A 668 25.05 -10.75 -6.80
C LEU A 668 26.44 -11.26 -7.13
N GLY A 669 27.46 -10.57 -6.71
CA GLY A 669 28.87 -10.99 -6.92
C GLY A 669 29.88 -9.97 -6.44
N PRO A 670 31.19 -10.30 -6.45
CA PRO A 670 32.22 -9.46 -5.86
C PRO A 670 32.70 -8.30 -6.75
N ASP A 671 32.57 -8.38 -8.08
CA ASP A 671 33.13 -7.42 -9.02
C ASP A 671 32.04 -6.60 -9.72
N PRO A 672 32.04 -5.25 -9.55
CA PRO A 672 31.08 -4.36 -10.21
C PRO A 672 31.08 -4.46 -11.75
N ALA A 673 32.24 -4.65 -12.38
CA ALA A 673 32.34 -4.71 -13.83
C ALA A 673 31.67 -5.98 -14.41
N VAL A 674 31.82 -7.10 -13.70
CA VAL A 674 31.15 -8.36 -14.08
C VAL A 674 29.64 -8.24 -13.85
N LEU A 675 29.22 -7.62 -12.74
CA LEU A 675 27.80 -7.38 -12.46
C LEU A 675 27.16 -6.49 -13.55
N ASP A 676 27.86 -5.44 -13.98
CA ASP A 676 27.37 -4.56 -15.06
C ASP A 676 27.27 -5.33 -16.40
N SER A 677 28.23 -6.18 -16.70
CA SER A 677 28.17 -7.04 -17.89
C SER A 677 26.98 -8.01 -17.85
N LEU A 678 26.71 -8.64 -16.69
CA LEU A 678 25.60 -9.57 -16.52
C LEU A 678 24.24 -8.83 -16.60
N ALA A 679 24.12 -7.70 -15.93
CA ALA A 679 22.94 -6.84 -16.01
C ALA A 679 22.74 -6.32 -17.43
N GLY A 680 23.81 -5.94 -18.14
CA GLY A 680 23.78 -5.51 -19.53
C GLY A 680 23.21 -6.58 -20.47
N LYS A 681 23.61 -7.84 -20.34
CA LYS A 681 23.06 -8.97 -21.09
C LYS A 681 21.55 -9.13 -20.83
N ALA A 682 21.14 -9.05 -19.54
CA ALA A 682 19.73 -9.15 -19.20
C ALA A 682 18.91 -7.96 -19.74
N ILE A 683 19.45 -6.73 -19.68
CA ILE A 683 18.83 -5.53 -20.27
C ILE A 683 18.67 -5.67 -21.78
N GLU A 684 19.64 -6.25 -22.47
CA GLU A 684 19.55 -6.49 -23.92
C GLU A 684 18.44 -7.47 -24.27
N ILE A 685 18.27 -8.55 -23.49
CA ILE A 685 17.15 -9.49 -23.63
C ILE A 685 15.82 -8.75 -23.37
N MET A 686 15.74 -7.97 -22.31
CA MET A 686 14.54 -7.17 -21.99
C MET A 686 14.17 -6.21 -23.13
N ARG A 687 15.15 -5.49 -23.70
CA ARG A 687 14.94 -4.51 -24.79
C ARG A 687 14.46 -5.15 -26.09
N ARG A 688 14.82 -6.40 -26.37
CA ARG A 688 14.34 -7.15 -27.56
C ARG A 688 12.84 -7.44 -27.48
N ASN A 689 12.27 -7.50 -26.28
CA ASN A 689 10.84 -7.76 -26.11
C ASN A 689 10.03 -6.48 -26.32
N PRO A 690 9.12 -6.44 -27.32
CA PRO A 690 8.37 -5.24 -27.67
C PRO A 690 7.38 -4.79 -26.58
N LYS A 691 7.05 -5.66 -25.61
CA LYS A 691 6.14 -5.41 -24.48
C LYS A 691 6.83 -4.80 -23.26
N VAL A 692 8.16 -4.81 -23.26
CA VAL A 692 8.98 -4.23 -22.20
C VAL A 692 9.03 -2.72 -22.35
N ALA A 693 8.95 -2.04 -21.20
CA ALA A 693 9.23 -0.62 -21.07
C ALA A 693 10.44 -0.40 -20.16
N ASP A 694 11.22 0.65 -20.42
CA ASP A 694 12.21 1.22 -19.49
C ASP A 694 13.28 0.25 -18.97
N ALA A 695 13.78 -0.64 -19.86
CA ALA A 695 14.87 -1.56 -19.48
C ALA A 695 16.16 -0.78 -19.17
N ARG A 696 16.61 -0.86 -17.90
CA ARG A 696 17.76 -0.10 -17.37
C ARG A 696 18.51 -0.85 -16.28
N ASN A 697 19.71 -0.36 -15.99
CA ASN A 697 20.52 -0.79 -14.84
C ASN A 697 20.04 -0.09 -13.56
N GLU A 698 20.01 -0.80 -12.44
CA GLU A 698 19.65 -0.27 -11.12
C GLU A 698 20.66 0.78 -10.60
N TRP A 699 21.94 0.68 -10.97
CA TRP A 699 22.94 1.66 -10.55
C TRP A 699 22.91 2.94 -11.39
N GLY A 700 22.15 2.96 -12.47
CA GLY A 700 22.12 4.06 -13.43
C GLY A 700 23.30 4.02 -14.39
N ASN A 701 23.49 5.09 -15.13
CA ASN A 701 24.65 5.28 -15.99
C ASN A 701 25.83 5.79 -15.18
N MET A 702 27.06 5.46 -15.60
CA MET A 702 28.24 6.10 -15.04
C MET A 702 28.18 7.61 -15.25
N SER A 703 28.61 8.38 -14.29
CA SER A 703 28.76 9.83 -14.35
C SER A 703 30.23 10.24 -14.46
N LEU A 704 30.47 11.39 -15.12
CA LEU A 704 31.79 11.96 -15.17
C LEU A 704 32.16 12.60 -13.83
N MET A 705 33.37 12.37 -13.38
CA MET A 705 33.95 13.09 -12.25
C MET A 705 35.36 13.59 -12.57
N ILE A 706 35.72 14.72 -12.00
CA ILE A 706 37.07 15.27 -12.06
C ILE A 706 37.79 14.83 -10.78
N ARG A 707 38.94 14.18 -10.96
CA ARG A 707 39.79 13.65 -9.88
C ARG A 707 41.15 14.36 -9.87
N PRO A 708 41.37 15.35 -8.99
CA PRO A 708 42.71 15.87 -8.73
C PRO A 708 43.46 14.84 -7.88
N VAL A 709 44.48 14.20 -8.44
CA VAL A 709 45.33 13.19 -7.75
C VAL A 709 46.37 13.92 -6.92
N TYR A 710 46.20 13.94 -5.60
CA TYR A 710 47.09 14.62 -4.68
C TYR A 710 48.49 14.01 -4.71
N ASP A 711 49.51 14.87 -4.89
CA ASP A 711 50.93 14.49 -4.85
C ASP A 711 51.53 14.92 -3.49
N PRO A 712 51.79 13.99 -2.55
CA PRO A 712 52.29 14.34 -1.23
C PRO A 712 53.67 14.98 -1.25
N VAL A 713 54.50 14.70 -2.26
CA VAL A 713 55.85 15.24 -2.38
C VAL A 713 55.80 16.69 -2.87
N LYS A 714 55.09 16.95 -3.98
CA LYS A 714 54.93 18.30 -4.51
C LYS A 714 54.20 19.22 -3.52
N ALA A 715 53.12 18.74 -2.97
CA ALA A 715 52.31 19.49 -2.01
C ALA A 715 53.07 19.72 -0.69
N GLY A 716 53.80 18.72 -0.20
CA GLY A 716 54.64 18.83 1.00
C GLY A 716 55.75 19.85 0.84
N ALA A 717 56.35 19.96 -0.34
CA ALA A 717 57.36 21.01 -0.64
C ALA A 717 56.77 22.43 -0.55
N LEU A 718 55.46 22.56 -0.81
CA LEU A 718 54.76 23.84 -0.71
C LEU A 718 54.04 24.00 0.64
N GLY A 719 54.13 23.04 1.55
CA GLY A 719 53.46 23.00 2.84
C GLY A 719 51.93 22.90 2.74
N ILE A 720 51.39 22.39 1.64
CA ILE A 720 49.94 22.26 1.39
C ILE A 720 49.52 20.82 1.71
N THR A 721 48.57 20.67 2.65
CA THR A 721 47.97 19.39 2.98
C THR A 721 46.83 19.03 2.03
N LYS A 722 46.46 17.74 1.94
CA LYS A 722 45.29 17.27 1.19
C LYS A 722 44.02 17.98 1.64
N ALA A 723 43.85 18.20 2.97
CA ALA A 723 42.68 18.86 3.53
C ALA A 723 42.56 20.32 3.05
N GLN A 724 43.66 21.07 3.08
CA GLN A 724 43.69 22.46 2.59
C GLN A 724 43.42 22.53 1.09
N MET A 725 43.99 21.61 0.30
CA MET A 725 43.74 21.51 -1.12
C MET A 725 42.22 21.33 -1.37
N MET A 726 41.59 20.35 -0.73
CA MET A 726 40.15 20.08 -0.92
C MET A 726 39.27 21.18 -0.37
N GLN A 727 39.66 21.85 0.72
CA GLN A 727 38.92 23.01 1.26
C GLN A 727 38.96 24.21 0.30
N SER A 728 40.11 24.43 -0.33
CA SER A 728 40.23 25.46 -1.36
C SER A 728 39.34 25.17 -2.58
N VAL A 729 39.35 23.91 -3.06
CA VAL A 729 38.44 23.49 -4.17
C VAL A 729 36.96 23.62 -3.75
N LYS A 730 36.62 23.28 -2.49
CA LYS A 730 35.24 23.42 -1.99
C LYS A 730 34.78 24.86 -1.94
N SER A 731 35.67 25.82 -1.75
CA SER A 731 35.31 27.26 -1.76
C SER A 731 34.82 27.76 -3.12
N ILE A 732 35.18 27.07 -4.22
CA ILE A 732 34.70 27.41 -5.56
C ILE A 732 33.36 26.75 -5.91
N SER A 733 33.07 25.58 -5.30
CA SER A 733 31.85 24.84 -5.59
C SER A 733 30.72 25.20 -4.60
N ASP A 734 30.64 24.48 -3.51
CA ASP A 734 29.54 24.58 -2.55
C ASP A 734 29.74 25.66 -1.48
N GLY A 735 30.96 26.23 -1.40
CA GLY A 735 31.38 27.11 -0.34
C GLY A 735 31.86 26.35 0.92
N THR A 736 32.80 26.97 1.64
CA THR A 736 33.33 26.41 2.89
C THR A 736 32.62 27.02 4.09
N PRO A 737 31.99 26.23 4.99
CA PRO A 737 31.38 26.78 6.20
C PRO A 737 32.44 27.33 7.14
N VAL A 738 32.33 28.62 7.50
CA VAL A 738 33.27 29.34 8.37
C VAL A 738 32.65 29.81 9.68
N GLY A 739 31.34 29.85 9.78
CA GLY A 739 30.64 30.30 10.97
C GLY A 739 29.14 30.00 10.93
N ILE A 740 28.44 30.47 11.96
CA ILE A 740 27.00 30.34 12.09
C ILE A 740 26.41 31.72 12.41
N TYR A 741 25.53 32.18 11.57
CA TYR A 741 24.67 33.34 11.87
C TYR A 741 23.42 32.85 12.64
N ARG A 742 23.12 33.50 13.76
CA ARG A 742 22.00 33.14 14.64
C ARG A 742 20.84 34.11 14.42
N ASP A 743 19.86 33.65 13.68
CA ASP A 743 18.62 34.35 13.43
C ASP A 743 17.50 33.70 14.25
N ASN A 744 17.24 34.27 15.44
CA ASN A 744 16.28 33.70 16.40
C ASN A 744 16.56 32.22 16.69
N GLU A 745 15.66 31.33 16.24
CA GLU A 745 15.78 29.89 16.42
C GLU A 745 16.65 29.23 15.31
N LYS A 746 16.91 29.94 14.19
CA LYS A 746 17.64 29.40 13.04
C LYS A 746 19.15 29.54 13.21
N LYS A 747 19.86 28.50 12.84
CA LYS A 747 21.32 28.49 12.69
C LYS A 747 21.64 28.51 11.20
N VAL A 748 21.92 29.69 10.68
CA VAL A 748 22.22 29.90 9.26
C VAL A 748 23.73 29.74 9.05
N PRO A 749 24.22 28.81 8.23
CA PRO A 749 25.64 28.66 7.97
C PRO A 749 26.17 29.87 7.18
N VAL A 750 27.33 30.34 7.57
CA VAL A 750 28.10 31.35 6.83
C VAL A 750 29.09 30.60 5.94
N LEU A 751 28.96 30.78 4.63
CA LEU A 751 29.75 30.09 3.61
C LEU A 751 30.75 31.03 2.99
N LEU A 752 32.03 30.67 3.04
CA LEU A 752 33.09 31.37 2.33
C LEU A 752 33.19 30.84 0.90
N LYS A 753 32.99 31.71 -0.10
CA LYS A 753 33.03 31.40 -1.53
C LYS A 753 34.12 32.21 -2.22
N SER A 754 34.69 31.64 -3.29
CA SER A 754 35.62 32.36 -4.17
C SER A 754 34.87 33.00 -5.31
N GLU A 755 34.95 34.34 -5.42
CA GLU A 755 34.28 35.13 -6.44
C GLU A 755 35.06 35.14 -7.79
N GLY A 756 34.31 35.12 -8.90
CA GLY A 756 34.88 35.31 -10.25
C GLY A 756 35.61 34.08 -10.81
N VAL A 757 35.51 32.93 -10.13
CA VAL A 757 36.11 31.67 -10.61
C VAL A 757 35.05 30.83 -11.33
N HIS A 758 35.26 30.60 -12.62
CA HIS A 758 34.42 29.75 -13.45
C HIS A 758 35.22 28.51 -13.87
N ILE A 759 34.87 27.34 -13.33
CA ILE A 759 35.49 26.07 -13.71
C ILE A 759 34.66 25.47 -14.84
N THR A 760 35.27 25.33 -16.00
CA THR A 760 34.62 24.75 -17.19
C THR A 760 35.31 23.48 -17.66
N ASP A 761 36.57 23.27 -17.29
CA ASP A 761 37.40 22.13 -17.68
C ASP A 761 38.52 21.85 -16.67
N GLU A 762 39.31 20.82 -16.94
CA GLU A 762 40.45 20.40 -16.10
C GLU A 762 41.52 21.50 -15.99
N ARG A 763 41.74 22.30 -17.02
CA ARG A 763 42.76 23.37 -17.04
C ARG A 763 42.32 24.50 -16.11
N SER A 764 41.09 24.97 -16.23
CA SER A 764 40.58 26.02 -15.35
C SER A 764 40.61 25.63 -13.88
N LEU A 765 40.36 24.33 -13.57
CA LEU A 765 40.55 23.80 -12.23
C LEU A 765 42.03 23.74 -11.85
N GLY A 766 42.92 23.33 -12.76
CA GLY A 766 44.37 23.21 -12.51
C GLY A 766 45.05 24.56 -12.21
N ASP A 767 44.54 25.62 -12.81
CA ASP A 767 45.05 26.98 -12.62
C ASP A 767 44.51 27.66 -11.33
N PHE A 768 43.52 27.04 -10.68
CA PHE A 768 42.97 27.58 -9.43
C PHE A 768 43.99 27.53 -8.29
N SER A 769 44.09 28.63 -7.54
CA SER A 769 45.06 28.77 -6.45
C SER A 769 44.59 28.10 -5.17
N VAL A 770 45.39 27.14 -4.71
CA VAL A 770 45.23 26.43 -3.40
C VAL A 770 46.12 27.11 -2.37
N TRP A 771 45.62 27.26 -1.14
CA TRP A 771 46.28 28.00 -0.06
C TRP A 771 46.63 27.09 1.12
N ASN A 772 47.87 27.25 1.66
CA ASN A 772 48.27 26.62 2.92
C ASN A 772 48.13 27.51 4.16
N GLY A 773 47.62 28.71 3.97
CA GLY A 773 47.64 29.77 4.98
C GLY A 773 48.86 30.70 4.82
N GLU A 774 49.96 30.34 4.19
CA GLU A 774 51.15 31.14 3.95
C GLU A 774 51.45 31.44 2.50
N HIS A 775 51.27 30.44 1.69
CA HIS A 775 51.55 30.49 0.26
C HIS A 775 50.35 30.00 -0.53
N SER A 776 50.27 30.43 -1.75
CA SER A 776 49.35 29.88 -2.73
C SER A 776 50.12 29.24 -3.88
N ALA A 777 49.56 28.17 -4.40
CA ALA A 777 50.05 27.50 -5.58
C ALA A 777 48.91 27.06 -6.45
N PRO A 778 49.03 27.02 -7.79
CA PRO A 778 48.05 26.41 -8.66
C PRO A 778 47.80 24.92 -8.27
N LEU A 779 46.57 24.48 -8.37
CA LEU A 779 46.17 23.08 -8.04
C LEU A 779 47.02 22.09 -8.82
N SER A 780 47.41 22.40 -10.06
CA SER A 780 48.29 21.60 -10.91
C SER A 780 49.72 21.39 -10.32
N GLN A 781 50.18 22.26 -9.42
CA GLN A 781 51.48 22.10 -8.75
C GLN A 781 51.43 21.23 -7.48
N VAL A 782 50.26 20.94 -6.95
CA VAL A 782 50.07 20.09 -5.75
C VAL A 782 49.46 18.73 -6.09
N THR A 783 49.19 18.51 -7.37
CA THR A 783 48.63 17.26 -7.90
C THR A 783 49.65 16.56 -8.82
N GLU A 784 49.55 15.25 -8.95
CA GLU A 784 50.21 14.46 -9.96
C GLU A 784 49.65 14.71 -11.33
N LYS A 785 48.30 14.64 -11.40
CA LYS A 785 47.47 14.91 -12.57
C LYS A 785 46.06 15.29 -12.12
N ILE A 786 45.36 15.94 -13.00
CA ILE A 786 43.88 16.14 -12.91
C ILE A 786 43.31 15.29 -14.03
N GLU A 787 42.46 14.34 -13.68
CA GLU A 787 41.89 13.43 -14.67
C GLU A 787 40.39 13.42 -14.58
N THR A 788 39.74 13.36 -15.73
CA THR A 788 38.30 13.11 -15.85
C THR A 788 38.12 11.61 -16.02
N THR A 789 37.31 11.02 -15.14
CA THR A 789 37.06 9.56 -15.12
C THR A 789 35.56 9.28 -14.94
N TRP A 790 35.18 8.06 -15.25
CA TRP A 790 33.81 7.61 -15.07
C TRP A 790 33.67 6.83 -13.76
N GLU A 791 32.59 7.09 -13.01
CA GLU A 791 32.27 6.36 -11.78
C GLU A 791 30.77 6.07 -11.74
N PHE A 792 30.40 4.93 -11.12
CA PHE A 792 29.01 4.71 -10.77
C PHE A 792 28.58 5.67 -9.66
N PRO A 793 27.48 6.43 -9.86
CA PRO A 793 27.02 7.42 -8.87
C PRO A 793 26.48 6.77 -7.59
N GLN A 794 26.14 5.50 -7.66
CA GLN A 794 25.70 4.68 -6.55
C GLN A 794 26.17 3.24 -6.66
N ILE A 795 26.41 2.63 -5.50
CA ILE A 795 26.72 1.21 -5.35
C ILE A 795 25.68 0.61 -4.43
N ARG A 796 25.07 -0.51 -4.83
CA ARG A 796 24.08 -1.19 -4.00
C ARG A 796 24.58 -2.54 -3.52
N THR A 797 24.16 -2.92 -2.30
CA THR A 797 24.39 -4.25 -1.73
C THR A 797 23.07 -4.92 -1.35
N TYR A 798 23.11 -6.23 -1.34
CA TYR A 798 22.06 -7.09 -0.82
C TYR A 798 22.69 -8.08 0.17
N ASN A 799 22.34 -7.99 1.45
CA ASN A 799 22.94 -8.81 2.50
C ASN A 799 24.49 -8.81 2.47
N ARG A 800 25.10 -7.62 2.39
CA ARG A 800 26.57 -7.38 2.31
C ARG A 800 27.24 -7.80 1.01
N GLN A 801 26.52 -8.34 0.03
CA GLN A 801 27.10 -8.64 -1.27
C GLN A 801 26.76 -7.51 -2.25
N LEU A 802 27.70 -7.13 -3.09
CA LEU A 802 27.41 -6.19 -4.17
C LEU A 802 26.30 -6.77 -5.04
N SER A 803 25.33 -5.96 -5.35
CA SER A 803 24.17 -6.37 -6.13
C SER A 803 23.84 -5.36 -7.21
N MET A 804 23.54 -5.86 -8.41
CA MET A 804 23.08 -5.05 -9.53
C MET A 804 21.88 -5.71 -10.18
N ALA A 805 20.83 -4.95 -10.42
CA ALA A 805 19.63 -5.46 -11.07
C ALA A 805 19.44 -4.85 -12.46
N ALA A 806 19.09 -5.72 -13.42
CA ALA A 806 18.44 -5.30 -14.65
C ALA A 806 16.96 -5.11 -14.37
N MET A 807 16.47 -3.91 -14.58
CA MET A 807 15.11 -3.50 -14.22
C MET A 807 14.30 -3.17 -15.46
N CYS A 808 13.01 -3.54 -15.47
CA CYS A 808 12.11 -3.08 -16.52
C CYS A 808 10.67 -2.87 -16.01
N GLY A 809 9.95 -2.01 -16.72
CA GLY A 809 8.51 -1.86 -16.65
C GLY A 809 7.81 -2.67 -17.76
N VAL A 810 6.49 -2.58 -17.78
CA VAL A 810 5.62 -3.24 -18.77
C VAL A 810 4.84 -2.18 -19.52
N LYS A 811 4.74 -2.31 -20.85
CA LYS A 811 3.95 -1.39 -21.67
C LYS A 811 2.45 -1.54 -21.41
N PRO A 812 1.64 -0.49 -21.61
CA PRO A 812 0.19 -0.55 -21.50
C PRO A 812 -0.43 -1.71 -22.27
N GLY A 813 -1.47 -2.33 -21.70
CA GLY A 813 -2.16 -3.48 -22.32
C GLY A 813 -1.50 -4.84 -22.10
N HIS A 814 -0.33 -4.90 -21.46
CA HIS A 814 0.37 -6.14 -21.10
C HIS A 814 0.48 -6.30 -19.59
N THR A 815 0.70 -7.52 -19.12
CA THR A 815 0.84 -7.82 -17.70
C THR A 815 2.28 -8.22 -17.35
N MET A 816 2.67 -7.99 -16.09
CA MET A 816 3.96 -8.43 -15.56
C MET A 816 4.18 -9.94 -15.76
N ALA A 817 3.16 -10.75 -15.49
CA ALA A 817 3.23 -12.20 -15.63
C ALA A 817 3.48 -12.65 -17.10
N GLU A 818 2.92 -11.92 -18.06
CA GLU A 818 3.13 -12.18 -19.50
C GLU A 818 4.57 -11.87 -19.89
N VAL A 819 5.02 -10.65 -19.61
CA VAL A 819 6.38 -10.19 -19.97
C VAL A 819 7.44 -11.03 -19.27
N HIS A 820 7.30 -11.25 -17.95
CA HIS A 820 8.22 -12.09 -17.19
C HIS A 820 8.28 -13.51 -17.77
N GLY A 821 7.12 -14.11 -18.14
CA GLY A 821 7.08 -15.45 -18.73
C GLY A 821 7.82 -15.57 -20.08
N GLU A 822 7.88 -14.48 -20.86
CA GLU A 822 8.58 -14.43 -22.14
C GLU A 822 10.10 -14.24 -22.00
N ILE A 823 10.55 -13.36 -21.08
CA ILE A 823 11.98 -13.06 -20.92
C ILE A 823 12.70 -14.01 -19.94
N ARG A 824 11.93 -14.71 -19.11
CA ARG A 824 12.46 -15.51 -18.01
C ARG A 824 13.49 -16.53 -18.44
N LYS A 825 13.16 -17.32 -19.45
CA LYS A 825 14.01 -18.45 -19.87
C LYS A 825 15.37 -17.98 -20.38
N GLU A 826 15.40 -16.95 -21.22
CA GLU A 826 16.64 -16.41 -21.77
C GLU A 826 17.53 -15.78 -20.68
N ILE A 827 16.93 -15.11 -19.70
CA ILE A 827 17.69 -14.48 -18.59
C ILE A 827 18.22 -15.55 -17.63
N GLU A 828 17.44 -16.60 -17.31
CA GLU A 828 17.89 -17.72 -16.47
C GLU A 828 18.97 -18.59 -17.13
N GLU A 829 19.10 -18.56 -18.47
CA GLU A 829 20.13 -19.24 -19.23
C GLU A 829 21.46 -18.45 -19.34
N ILE A 830 21.55 -17.23 -18.80
CA ILE A 830 22.79 -16.46 -18.76
C ILE A 830 23.82 -17.21 -17.89
N GLU A 831 24.96 -17.56 -18.47
CA GLU A 831 26.04 -18.22 -17.75
C GLU A 831 26.61 -17.29 -16.66
N LEU A 832 26.57 -17.76 -15.42
CA LEU A 832 27.10 -17.05 -14.25
C LEU A 832 28.51 -17.54 -13.95
N PRO A 833 29.50 -16.64 -13.79
CA PRO A 833 30.83 -17.01 -13.30
C PRO A 833 30.76 -17.56 -11.87
N GLU A 834 31.83 -18.27 -11.45
CA GLU A 834 31.94 -18.79 -10.08
C GLU A 834 31.88 -17.65 -9.05
N GLY A 835 31.08 -17.81 -8.00
CA GLY A 835 30.85 -16.80 -6.98
C GLY A 835 29.75 -15.77 -7.30
N TYR A 836 29.09 -15.90 -8.45
CA TYR A 836 27.94 -15.05 -8.81
C TYR A 836 26.64 -15.82 -8.65
N THR A 837 25.61 -15.12 -8.19
CA THR A 837 24.25 -15.69 -8.03
C THR A 837 23.21 -14.77 -8.66
N PHE A 838 22.04 -15.33 -8.96
CA PHE A 838 20.93 -14.65 -9.61
C PHE A 838 19.61 -14.99 -8.93
N PHE A 839 18.70 -14.02 -8.84
CA PHE A 839 17.29 -14.23 -8.48
C PHE A 839 16.38 -13.12 -9.01
N TRP A 840 15.09 -13.43 -9.13
CA TRP A 840 14.07 -12.46 -9.47
C TRP A 840 13.63 -11.70 -8.22
N ASP A 841 13.50 -10.37 -8.33
CA ASP A 841 13.14 -9.46 -7.22
C ASP A 841 11.93 -8.58 -7.60
N ALA A 842 11.66 -7.52 -6.85
CA ALA A 842 10.57 -6.57 -7.01
C ALA A 842 9.17 -7.20 -6.92
N GLN A 843 8.21 -6.69 -7.70
CA GLN A 843 6.80 -7.09 -7.62
C GLN A 843 6.60 -8.59 -7.86
N TYR A 844 7.42 -9.22 -8.71
CA TYR A 844 7.36 -10.67 -8.95
C TYR A 844 7.63 -11.49 -7.68
N LYS A 845 8.68 -11.11 -6.93
CA LYS A 845 9.02 -11.76 -5.65
C LYS A 845 7.93 -11.53 -4.60
N ASP A 846 7.49 -10.28 -4.44
CA ASP A 846 6.45 -9.93 -3.46
C ASP A 846 5.14 -10.67 -3.72
N GLN A 847 4.74 -10.77 -4.99
CA GLN A 847 3.58 -11.56 -5.40
C GLN A 847 3.76 -13.05 -5.09
N GLY A 848 4.92 -13.60 -5.40
CA GLY A 848 5.26 -15.00 -5.11
C GLY A 848 5.21 -15.28 -3.60
N GLU A 849 5.79 -14.41 -2.78
CA GLU A 849 5.79 -14.51 -1.33
C GLU A 849 4.38 -14.38 -0.71
N ALA A 850 3.56 -13.45 -1.22
CA ALA A 850 2.17 -13.30 -0.80
C ALA A 850 1.36 -14.58 -1.06
N MET A 851 1.51 -15.17 -2.26
CA MET A 851 0.83 -16.40 -2.63
C MET A 851 1.32 -17.59 -1.81
N GLN A 852 2.63 -17.71 -1.57
CA GLN A 852 3.19 -18.76 -0.71
C GLN A 852 2.73 -18.62 0.75
N ALA A 853 2.66 -17.39 1.27
CA ALA A 853 2.19 -17.11 2.62
C ALA A 853 0.74 -17.58 2.84
N ILE A 854 -0.14 -17.38 1.85
CA ILE A 854 -1.52 -17.89 1.87
C ILE A 854 -1.53 -19.42 1.73
N ALA A 855 -0.77 -19.94 0.75
CA ALA A 855 -0.73 -21.37 0.47
C ALA A 855 -0.24 -22.20 1.68
N LYS A 856 0.66 -21.67 2.49
CA LYS A 856 1.18 -22.31 3.72
C LYS A 856 0.09 -22.71 4.71
N PHE A 857 -0.98 -21.91 4.84
CA PHE A 857 -2.07 -22.15 5.77
C PHE A 857 -3.25 -22.90 5.14
N PHE A 858 -3.24 -23.12 3.82
CA PHE A 858 -4.30 -23.85 3.13
C PHE A 858 -4.47 -25.29 3.63
N PRO A 859 -3.39 -26.08 3.85
CA PRO A 859 -3.52 -27.45 4.39
C PRO A 859 -4.17 -27.49 5.76
N LEU A 860 -3.87 -26.54 6.64
CA LEU A 860 -4.46 -26.45 7.97
C LEU A 860 -5.97 -26.16 7.88
N ALA A 861 -6.35 -25.16 7.11
CA ALA A 861 -7.77 -24.82 6.91
C ALA A 861 -8.53 -25.99 6.30
N PHE A 862 -7.95 -26.68 5.32
CA PHE A 862 -8.52 -27.84 4.65
C PHE A 862 -8.67 -29.05 5.60
N LEU A 863 -7.69 -29.28 6.46
CA LEU A 863 -7.77 -30.33 7.50
C LEU A 863 -8.91 -30.03 8.50
N MET A 864 -8.99 -28.79 8.99
CA MET A 864 -10.07 -28.37 9.90
C MET A 864 -11.46 -28.53 9.25
N LEU A 865 -11.56 -28.17 7.98
CA LEU A 865 -12.76 -28.35 7.18
C LEU A 865 -13.17 -29.84 7.11
N ILE A 866 -12.22 -30.74 6.78
CA ILE A 866 -12.48 -32.18 6.75
C ILE A 866 -12.94 -32.70 8.12
N VAL A 867 -12.26 -32.29 9.20
CA VAL A 867 -12.61 -32.73 10.56
C VAL A 867 -14.05 -32.33 10.90
N ILE A 868 -14.45 -31.07 10.62
CA ILE A 868 -15.81 -30.60 10.89
C ILE A 868 -16.84 -31.38 10.04
N LEU A 869 -16.54 -31.60 8.73
CA LEU A 869 -17.43 -32.36 7.86
C LEU A 869 -17.59 -33.81 8.33
N VAL A 870 -16.50 -34.46 8.73
CA VAL A 870 -16.55 -35.86 9.26
C VAL A 870 -17.32 -35.89 10.58
N ALA A 871 -17.10 -34.92 11.48
CA ALA A 871 -17.84 -34.81 12.72
C ALA A 871 -19.35 -34.57 12.51
N LEU A 872 -19.70 -33.75 11.49
CA LEU A 872 -21.11 -33.47 11.18
C LEU A 872 -21.83 -34.68 10.61
N PHE A 873 -21.23 -35.41 9.67
CA PHE A 873 -21.89 -36.49 8.94
C PHE A 873 -21.65 -37.86 9.54
N GLY A 874 -20.66 -38.05 10.43
CA GLY A 874 -20.29 -39.32 11.01
C GLY A 874 -19.78 -40.37 10.03
N ASN A 875 -19.36 -39.96 8.81
CA ASN A 875 -18.82 -40.82 7.76
C ASN A 875 -17.87 -40.06 6.83
N PHE A 876 -17.04 -40.80 6.07
CA PHE A 876 -16.08 -40.21 5.13
C PHE A 876 -16.63 -39.99 3.72
N ARG A 877 -17.73 -40.65 3.33
CA ARG A 877 -18.23 -40.60 1.93
C ARG A 877 -18.81 -39.23 1.60
N GLN A 878 -19.55 -38.62 2.50
CA GLN A 878 -20.21 -37.33 2.26
C GLN A 878 -19.19 -36.17 2.22
N PRO A 879 -18.19 -36.06 3.13
CA PRO A 879 -17.08 -35.13 2.97
C PRO A 879 -16.37 -35.23 1.62
N VAL A 880 -16.07 -36.46 1.16
CA VAL A 880 -15.43 -36.66 -0.15
C VAL A 880 -16.28 -36.17 -1.30
N ILE A 881 -17.61 -36.34 -1.28
CA ILE A 881 -18.51 -35.78 -2.29
C ILE A 881 -18.41 -34.26 -2.33
N ILE A 882 -18.38 -33.61 -1.15
CA ILE A 882 -18.22 -32.15 -1.05
C ILE A 882 -16.89 -31.71 -1.69
N LEU A 883 -15.80 -32.40 -1.36
CA LEU A 883 -14.47 -32.09 -1.87
C LEU A 883 -14.34 -32.22 -3.40
N TYR A 884 -15.06 -33.20 -4.00
CA TYR A 884 -15.09 -33.34 -5.47
C TYR A 884 -15.81 -32.20 -6.20
N ILE A 885 -16.69 -31.47 -5.51
CA ILE A 885 -17.46 -30.38 -6.11
C ILE A 885 -16.63 -29.07 -6.12
N LEU A 886 -15.73 -28.88 -5.16
CA LEU A 886 -14.99 -27.62 -5.00
C LEU A 886 -14.19 -27.21 -6.26
N PRO A 887 -13.37 -28.08 -6.88
CA PRO A 887 -12.63 -27.72 -8.10
C PRO A 887 -13.53 -27.32 -9.27
N LEU A 888 -14.73 -27.87 -9.34
CA LEU A 888 -15.67 -27.59 -10.43
C LEU A 888 -16.17 -26.14 -10.41
N SER A 889 -16.05 -25.44 -9.28
CA SER A 889 -16.37 -24.02 -9.18
C SER A 889 -15.51 -23.14 -10.12
N LEU A 890 -14.28 -23.58 -10.41
CA LEU A 890 -13.37 -22.88 -11.33
C LEU A 890 -13.95 -22.72 -12.73
N ILE A 891 -14.88 -23.60 -13.15
CA ILE A 891 -15.55 -23.49 -14.45
C ILE A 891 -16.36 -22.18 -14.51
N GLY A 892 -17.15 -21.91 -13.48
CA GLY A 892 -17.92 -20.66 -13.40
C GLY A 892 -17.03 -19.43 -13.29
N VAL A 893 -15.95 -19.51 -12.51
CA VAL A 893 -14.98 -18.43 -12.35
C VAL A 893 -14.31 -18.09 -13.68
N ALA A 894 -13.83 -19.07 -14.40
CA ALA A 894 -13.19 -18.88 -15.71
C ALA A 894 -14.13 -18.21 -16.73
N ILE A 895 -15.37 -18.71 -16.81
CA ILE A 895 -16.40 -18.11 -17.67
C ILE A 895 -16.66 -16.65 -17.28
N GLY A 896 -16.77 -16.38 -15.98
CA GLY A 896 -17.01 -15.04 -15.46
C GLY A 896 -15.89 -14.07 -15.83
N MET A 897 -14.63 -14.45 -15.58
CA MET A 897 -13.47 -13.62 -15.90
C MET A 897 -13.37 -13.34 -17.41
N LEU A 898 -13.57 -14.35 -18.27
CA LEU A 898 -13.53 -14.16 -19.71
C LEU A 898 -14.66 -13.27 -20.24
N LEU A 899 -15.85 -13.36 -19.66
CA LEU A 899 -17.01 -12.55 -20.10
C LEU A 899 -16.90 -11.09 -19.63
N THR A 900 -16.36 -10.86 -18.45
CA THR A 900 -16.25 -9.51 -17.86
C THR A 900 -14.96 -8.80 -18.22
N GLY A 901 -13.93 -9.54 -18.63
CA GLY A 901 -12.62 -8.99 -18.93
C GLY A 901 -11.80 -8.53 -17.71
N PHE A 902 -12.24 -8.88 -16.48
CA PHE A 902 -11.47 -8.59 -15.28
C PHE A 902 -10.22 -9.46 -15.17
N ASP A 903 -9.19 -8.89 -14.55
CA ASP A 903 -7.95 -9.58 -14.24
C ASP A 903 -8.13 -10.59 -13.11
N PHE A 904 -7.44 -11.73 -13.19
CA PHE A 904 -7.40 -12.72 -12.11
C PHE A 904 -6.20 -12.44 -11.19
N GLY A 905 -6.48 -11.84 -10.05
CA GLY A 905 -5.48 -11.44 -9.08
C GLY A 905 -5.89 -11.77 -7.64
N PHE A 906 -5.38 -10.99 -6.71
CA PHE A 906 -5.54 -11.23 -5.28
C PHE A 906 -7.01 -11.16 -4.79
N PHE A 907 -7.77 -10.15 -5.23
CA PHE A 907 -9.18 -10.00 -4.84
C PHE A 907 -10.08 -11.09 -5.45
N PRO A 908 -9.99 -11.46 -6.72
CA PRO A 908 -10.66 -12.64 -7.27
C PRO A 908 -10.38 -13.94 -6.53
N ILE A 909 -9.13 -14.16 -6.06
CA ILE A 909 -8.78 -15.32 -5.24
C ILE A 909 -9.52 -15.29 -3.89
N ALA A 910 -9.57 -14.13 -3.22
CA ALA A 910 -10.34 -13.97 -1.99
C ALA A 910 -11.84 -14.23 -2.22
N GLY A 911 -12.39 -13.76 -3.34
CA GLY A 911 -13.76 -14.06 -3.79
C GLY A 911 -13.98 -15.56 -4.02
N TRP A 912 -13.03 -16.25 -4.63
CA TRP A 912 -13.10 -17.70 -4.83
C TRP A 912 -13.10 -18.47 -3.52
N LEU A 913 -12.30 -18.07 -2.53
CA LEU A 913 -12.34 -18.67 -1.18
C LEU A 913 -13.73 -18.51 -0.52
N GLY A 914 -14.34 -17.33 -0.66
CA GLY A 914 -15.70 -17.09 -0.22
C GLY A 914 -16.73 -17.98 -0.94
N LEU A 915 -16.57 -18.13 -2.26
CA LEU A 915 -17.39 -19.02 -3.09
C LEU A 915 -17.31 -20.48 -2.63
N LEU A 916 -16.11 -20.98 -2.29
CA LEU A 916 -15.94 -22.34 -1.75
C LEU A 916 -16.79 -22.54 -0.49
N GLY A 917 -16.78 -21.56 0.44
CA GLY A 917 -17.61 -21.60 1.65
C GLY A 917 -19.12 -21.67 1.35
N MET A 918 -19.58 -20.90 0.35
CA MET A 918 -20.98 -20.90 -0.09
C MET A 918 -21.40 -22.25 -0.71
N ILE A 919 -20.55 -22.83 -1.55
CA ILE A 919 -20.79 -24.15 -2.16
C ILE A 919 -20.92 -25.22 -1.08
N ILE A 920 -19.96 -25.28 -0.17
CA ILE A 920 -19.94 -26.27 0.92
C ILE A 920 -21.24 -26.16 1.73
N LYS A 921 -21.65 -24.94 2.09
CA LYS A 921 -22.88 -24.67 2.82
C LYS A 921 -24.11 -25.23 2.11
N ASN A 922 -24.25 -24.97 0.82
CA ASN A 922 -25.39 -25.43 0.02
C ASN A 922 -25.41 -26.97 -0.11
N VAL A 923 -24.24 -27.58 -0.32
CA VAL A 923 -24.11 -29.03 -0.40
C VAL A 923 -24.40 -29.73 0.93
N ILE A 924 -23.94 -29.15 2.07
CA ILE A 924 -24.24 -29.68 3.43
C ILE A 924 -25.76 -29.74 3.64
N VAL A 925 -26.47 -28.64 3.34
CA VAL A 925 -27.92 -28.56 3.52
C VAL A 925 -28.66 -29.59 2.66
N LEU A 926 -28.20 -29.84 1.43
CA LEU A 926 -28.76 -30.85 0.53
C LEU A 926 -28.50 -32.27 1.02
N LEU A 927 -27.25 -32.57 1.42
CA LEU A 927 -26.88 -33.90 1.92
C LEU A 927 -27.58 -34.25 3.23
N ASP A 928 -27.75 -33.24 4.12
CA ASP A 928 -28.48 -33.45 5.38
C ASP A 928 -29.97 -33.78 5.12
N GLU A 929 -30.59 -33.09 4.14
CA GLU A 929 -31.96 -33.39 3.74
C GLU A 929 -32.11 -34.81 3.18
N ILE A 930 -31.17 -35.25 2.32
CA ILE A 930 -31.13 -36.64 1.83
C ILE A 930 -31.07 -37.62 3.00
N ASN A 931 -30.22 -37.35 4.00
CA ASN A 931 -30.08 -38.19 5.19
C ASN A 931 -31.37 -38.18 6.04
N ILE A 932 -32.04 -37.06 6.20
CA ILE A 932 -33.31 -36.94 6.94
C ILE A 932 -34.38 -37.77 6.23
N GLN A 933 -34.53 -37.64 4.90
CA GLN A 933 -35.54 -38.40 4.15
C GLN A 933 -35.25 -39.90 4.17
N HIS A 934 -33.98 -40.27 4.11
CA HIS A 934 -33.60 -41.69 4.25
C HIS A 934 -33.90 -42.26 5.66
N ARG A 935 -33.66 -41.48 6.74
CA ARG A 935 -34.03 -41.84 8.11
C ARG A 935 -35.55 -41.98 8.30
N ASN A 936 -36.33 -41.21 7.52
CA ASN A 936 -37.81 -41.31 7.52
C ASN A 936 -38.36 -42.53 6.74
N GLY A 937 -37.47 -43.43 6.26
CA GLY A 937 -37.84 -44.68 5.59
C GLY A 937 -38.13 -44.55 4.09
N ILE A 938 -37.81 -43.39 3.47
CA ILE A 938 -37.99 -43.22 2.01
C ILE A 938 -36.91 -44.01 1.27
N ALA A 939 -37.29 -44.68 0.19
CA ALA A 939 -36.34 -45.45 -0.64
C ALA A 939 -35.17 -44.58 -1.11
N PRO A 940 -33.92 -45.06 -1.11
CA PRO A 940 -32.72 -44.21 -1.33
C PRO A 940 -32.76 -43.42 -2.64
N TYR A 941 -33.25 -43.98 -3.73
CA TYR A 941 -33.37 -43.30 -5.01
C TYR A 941 -34.40 -42.16 -4.96
N THR A 942 -35.58 -42.44 -4.39
CA THR A 942 -36.64 -41.43 -4.21
C THR A 942 -36.21 -40.35 -3.21
N ALA A 943 -35.54 -40.75 -2.13
CA ALA A 943 -35.02 -39.80 -1.16
C ALA A 943 -34.07 -38.78 -1.77
N ILE A 944 -33.18 -39.18 -2.72
CA ILE A 944 -32.28 -38.26 -3.43
C ILE A 944 -33.10 -37.26 -4.24
N ILE A 945 -34.07 -37.71 -5.00
CA ILE A 945 -34.89 -36.85 -5.88
C ILE A 945 -35.74 -35.91 -5.05
N GLU A 946 -36.51 -36.39 -4.08
CA GLU A 946 -37.41 -35.55 -3.30
C GLU A 946 -36.64 -34.58 -2.40
N ALA A 947 -35.51 -34.98 -1.81
CA ALA A 947 -34.63 -34.05 -1.09
C ALA A 947 -34.13 -32.94 -1.98
N THR A 948 -33.68 -33.26 -3.20
CA THR A 948 -33.18 -32.27 -4.15
C THR A 948 -34.29 -31.33 -4.61
N VAL A 949 -35.48 -31.86 -4.93
CA VAL A 949 -36.67 -31.07 -5.33
C VAL A 949 -37.10 -30.13 -4.19
N SER A 950 -37.17 -30.63 -2.94
CA SER A 950 -37.52 -29.80 -1.80
C SER A 950 -36.55 -28.67 -1.52
N ARG A 951 -35.25 -28.89 -1.79
CA ARG A 951 -34.20 -27.90 -1.58
C ARG A 951 -33.93 -26.97 -2.75
N THR A 952 -34.56 -27.21 -3.92
CA THR A 952 -34.38 -26.36 -5.10
C THR A 952 -34.76 -24.90 -4.84
N ARG A 953 -35.88 -24.64 -4.19
CA ARG A 953 -36.36 -23.27 -3.88
C ARG A 953 -35.41 -22.54 -2.93
N PRO A 954 -35.03 -23.05 -1.74
CA PRO A 954 -34.08 -22.38 -0.87
C PRO A 954 -32.74 -22.11 -1.51
N VAL A 955 -32.19 -23.09 -2.24
CA VAL A 955 -30.87 -22.99 -2.89
C VAL A 955 -30.88 -21.95 -4.00
N LEU A 956 -31.89 -21.93 -4.86
CA LEU A 956 -32.03 -20.91 -5.91
C LEU A 956 -32.22 -19.51 -5.32
N MET A 957 -33.04 -19.38 -4.25
CA MET A 957 -33.21 -18.08 -3.58
C MET A 957 -31.89 -17.55 -2.98
N ALA A 958 -31.18 -18.40 -2.25
CA ALA A 958 -29.88 -18.08 -1.65
C ALA A 958 -28.88 -17.66 -2.72
N ALA A 959 -28.81 -18.39 -3.83
CA ALA A 959 -27.92 -18.04 -4.93
C ALA A 959 -28.33 -16.70 -5.58
N THR A 960 -29.61 -16.53 -5.89
CA THR A 960 -30.11 -15.29 -6.55
C THR A 960 -29.95 -14.06 -5.66
N THR A 961 -30.20 -14.16 -4.35
CA THR A 961 -29.99 -13.05 -3.41
C THR A 961 -28.52 -12.65 -3.34
N THR A 962 -27.61 -13.62 -3.34
CA THR A 962 -26.17 -13.36 -3.33
C THR A 962 -25.70 -12.75 -4.65
N ILE A 963 -26.09 -13.35 -5.78
CA ILE A 963 -25.70 -12.88 -7.13
C ILE A 963 -26.15 -11.44 -7.35
N LEU A 964 -27.45 -11.15 -7.16
CA LEU A 964 -27.98 -9.80 -7.39
C LEU A 964 -27.57 -8.81 -6.31
N GLY A 965 -27.33 -9.26 -5.08
CA GLY A 965 -26.76 -8.43 -4.01
C GLY A 965 -25.32 -7.99 -4.27
N MET A 966 -24.57 -8.75 -5.08
CA MET A 966 -23.17 -8.43 -5.46
C MET A 966 -23.07 -7.57 -6.72
N VAL A 967 -24.17 -7.38 -7.47
CA VAL A 967 -24.14 -6.60 -8.73
C VAL A 967 -23.63 -5.18 -8.55
N PRO A 968 -23.98 -4.40 -7.50
CA PRO A 968 -23.39 -3.07 -7.33
C PRO A 968 -21.85 -3.09 -7.22
N LEU A 969 -21.28 -4.12 -6.62
CA LEU A 969 -19.83 -4.26 -6.48
C LEU A 969 -19.13 -4.67 -7.80
N LEU A 970 -19.87 -5.18 -8.79
CA LEU A 970 -19.32 -5.53 -10.11
C LEU A 970 -18.82 -4.29 -10.87
N PHE A 971 -19.36 -3.12 -10.58
CA PHE A 971 -18.96 -1.84 -11.17
C PHE A 971 -17.82 -1.15 -10.45
N ASP A 972 -17.34 -1.73 -9.35
CA ASP A 972 -16.16 -1.24 -8.64
C ASP A 972 -14.88 -1.80 -9.30
N ILE A 973 -13.91 -0.92 -9.56
CA ILE A 973 -12.70 -1.28 -10.32
C ILE A 973 -11.81 -2.23 -9.53
N ALA A 974 -11.65 -1.98 -8.23
CA ALA A 974 -10.79 -2.81 -7.37
C ALA A 974 -11.44 -4.17 -7.06
N PHE A 975 -12.75 -4.18 -6.79
CA PHE A 975 -13.47 -5.35 -6.29
C PHE A 975 -14.37 -6.01 -7.32
N GLY A 976 -14.51 -5.43 -8.52
CA GLY A 976 -15.34 -5.98 -9.60
C GLY A 976 -14.94 -7.39 -10.01
N GLY A 977 -13.65 -7.68 -10.08
CA GLY A 977 -13.14 -9.02 -10.35
C GLY A 977 -13.52 -10.04 -9.25
N MET A 978 -13.54 -9.63 -7.99
CA MET A 978 -14.02 -10.45 -6.88
C MET A 978 -15.52 -10.69 -6.97
N ALA A 979 -16.30 -9.65 -7.27
CA ALA A 979 -17.75 -9.76 -7.46
C ALA A 979 -18.07 -10.69 -8.65
N ALA A 980 -17.37 -10.56 -9.78
CA ALA A 980 -17.50 -11.43 -10.95
C ALA A 980 -17.22 -12.90 -10.60
N THR A 981 -16.13 -13.16 -9.84
CA THR A 981 -15.79 -14.51 -9.35
C THR A 981 -16.94 -15.13 -8.57
N ILE A 982 -17.53 -14.37 -7.65
CA ILE A 982 -18.65 -14.85 -6.82
C ILE A 982 -19.93 -15.02 -7.66
N ILE A 983 -20.30 -14.05 -8.47
CA ILE A 983 -21.53 -14.05 -9.28
C ILE A 983 -21.55 -15.24 -10.24
N PHE A 984 -20.55 -15.33 -11.12
CA PHE A 984 -20.50 -16.39 -12.13
C PHE A 984 -20.14 -17.74 -11.51
N GLY A 985 -19.24 -17.75 -10.54
CA GLY A 985 -18.88 -18.95 -9.79
C GLY A 985 -20.08 -19.54 -9.06
N LEU A 986 -20.89 -18.73 -8.35
CA LEU A 986 -22.07 -19.20 -7.63
C LEU A 986 -23.21 -19.60 -8.58
N THR A 987 -23.37 -18.93 -9.70
CA THR A 987 -24.34 -19.31 -10.73
C THR A 987 -24.08 -20.74 -11.19
N PHE A 988 -22.83 -21.05 -11.55
CA PHE A 988 -22.44 -22.38 -11.98
C PHE A 988 -22.47 -23.39 -10.82
N ALA A 989 -21.99 -23.00 -9.64
CA ALA A 989 -21.98 -23.85 -8.44
C ALA A 989 -23.40 -24.24 -7.98
N THR A 990 -24.39 -23.39 -8.20
CA THR A 990 -25.80 -23.70 -7.90
C THR A 990 -26.31 -24.85 -8.78
N LEU A 991 -25.97 -24.82 -10.08
CA LEU A 991 -26.25 -25.92 -11.00
C LEU A 991 -25.53 -27.21 -10.58
N LEU A 992 -24.27 -27.11 -10.17
CA LEU A 992 -23.50 -28.24 -9.65
C LEU A 992 -24.17 -28.83 -8.41
N THR A 993 -24.57 -28.02 -7.45
CA THR A 993 -25.23 -28.46 -6.23
C THR A 993 -26.51 -29.24 -6.55
N LEU A 994 -27.35 -28.76 -7.45
CA LEU A 994 -28.63 -29.33 -7.75
C LEU A 994 -28.58 -30.59 -8.64
N PHE A 995 -27.58 -30.73 -9.50
CA PHE A 995 -27.47 -31.83 -10.44
C PHE A 995 -26.32 -32.80 -10.12
N VAL A 996 -25.16 -32.26 -9.75
CA VAL A 996 -23.94 -33.09 -9.59
C VAL A 996 -23.88 -33.74 -8.23
N THR A 997 -24.27 -33.03 -7.16
CA THR A 997 -24.30 -33.61 -5.80
C THR A 997 -25.17 -34.86 -5.72
N PRO A 998 -26.40 -34.90 -6.25
CA PRO A 998 -27.22 -36.11 -6.31
C PRO A 998 -26.57 -37.26 -7.11
N ALA A 999 -25.93 -36.93 -8.24
CA ALA A 999 -25.24 -37.91 -9.06
C ALA A 999 -24.04 -38.55 -8.35
N LEU A 1000 -23.20 -37.72 -7.71
CA LEU A 1000 -22.07 -38.19 -6.92
C LEU A 1000 -22.53 -39.00 -5.71
N TYR A 1001 -23.59 -38.55 -4.98
CA TYR A 1001 -24.14 -39.29 -3.88
C TYR A 1001 -24.62 -40.68 -4.32
N ALA A 1002 -25.37 -40.76 -5.41
CA ALA A 1002 -25.87 -42.03 -5.95
C ALA A 1002 -24.71 -42.96 -6.41
N MET A 1003 -23.59 -42.39 -6.89
CA MET A 1003 -22.39 -43.14 -7.27
C MET A 1003 -21.65 -43.69 -6.07
N PHE A 1004 -21.32 -42.84 -5.08
CA PHE A 1004 -20.55 -43.23 -3.90
C PHE A 1004 -21.30 -44.25 -2.99
N TYR A 1005 -22.64 -44.17 -2.96
CA TYR A 1005 -23.49 -45.10 -2.24
C TYR A 1005 -23.99 -46.28 -3.09
N LYS A 1006 -23.54 -46.37 -4.38
CA LYS A 1006 -23.90 -47.47 -5.34
C LYS A 1006 -25.41 -47.67 -5.48
N ILE A 1007 -26.19 -46.60 -5.42
CA ILE A 1007 -27.65 -46.64 -5.56
C ILE A 1007 -28.02 -46.91 -7.04
N LYS A 1008 -28.71 -48.03 -7.34
CA LYS A 1008 -29.12 -48.37 -8.70
C LYS A 1008 -30.35 -47.59 -9.14
N SER A 1009 -30.39 -47.15 -10.39
CA SER A 1009 -31.57 -46.56 -11.02
C SER A 1009 -32.60 -47.71 -11.29
N ASN A 1010 -33.57 -47.85 -10.42
CA ASN A 1010 -34.59 -48.91 -10.60
C ASN A 1010 -35.68 -48.39 -11.57
N SER A 1011 -35.77 -49.01 -12.73
CA SER A 1011 -36.78 -48.71 -13.75
C SER A 1011 -38.24 -49.05 -13.26
N LYS A 1012 -38.43 -49.75 -12.18
CA LYS A 1012 -39.74 -50.13 -11.64
C LYS A 1012 -40.52 -49.00 -10.92
N TYR A 1013 -39.86 -47.87 -10.55
CA TYR A 1013 -40.57 -46.73 -9.90
C TYR A 1013 -41.14 -45.73 -10.86
N ALA A 1014 -40.80 -45.78 -12.14
CA ALA A 1014 -41.38 -44.91 -13.17
C ALA A 1014 -42.86 -45.27 -13.58
N SER A 1015 -43.34 -46.39 -13.07
CA SER A 1015 -44.73 -46.86 -13.37
C SER A 1015 -45.78 -46.49 -12.32
N TYR A 1016 -45.38 -45.94 -11.17
CA TYR A 1016 -46.36 -45.51 -10.12
C TYR A 1016 -46.96 -44.13 -10.33
N GLU A 1017 -46.47 -43.33 -11.27
CA GLU A 1017 -47.00 -42.00 -11.55
C GLU A 1017 -48.02 -41.96 -12.74
N LYS A 1018 -48.46 -43.07 -13.23
CA LYS A 1018 -49.49 -43.13 -14.29
C LYS A 1018 -50.87 -43.65 -13.84
N ASN A 1019 -51.11 -43.74 -12.52
CA ASN A 1019 -52.44 -44.05 -12.00
C ASN A 1019 -52.90 -42.97 -11.01
#